data_79502d37b7ce4dda6ca0a1558e700c3d
#
_entry.id   79502d37b7ce4dda6ca0a1558e700c3d
#
_cell.length_a   1.000
_cell.length_b   1.000
_cell.length_c   1.000
_cell.angle_alpha   90.00
_cell.angle_beta   90.00
_cell.angle_gamma   90.00
#
_symmetry.space_group_name_H-M   'P 1'
#
loop_
_entity.id
_entity.type
_entity.pdbx_description
1 polymer ?
#
loop_
_entity_poly.entity_id
_entity_poly.type
_entity_poly.pdbx_seq_one_letter_code
_entity_poly.pdbx_strand_id
1 'polypeptide(L)'
;MCGITGWVNLEQSKSQNHTEAVLHSMCERIVHRGPDSEGIWMDDAVALGMRRLSIIDLKTGDQPVYSEDKSVIAMVNGELYNFREVRADLEKRGHKFVTQTDVEIVPHLYQIYGDDFVDHINGMFAISLWDSRKKKLILARDRFGEKPLYYGVFDAKLIYASEPKALLAHPSVTATLDLDAMRAFLSYDYVPAPHSIYKNIYKLPAAHMLTVENGEVKTRRYWNLSWSASGSPPYEGGVDAGSGTKDGASAKAVGGRGGSLAESANRLRDLLSDAVRMRLVADVPLGILLSGGVDSSTVAAFAVQHATEKVKTFSIGFEEDSFDESRYARAVAQHLGTEHYEATLSVETAADLISEIGSWLDEPLSDGSLIPTFMLSRFVRHHVTVALGGDGGDELFAGYPMYYGHKVAKMYSKVPHFLRSGLIEPIVNRLPVSTKNLSFEYRAKRFVRSSNYDLVTRHHSWFGSFSVDEQNALLTPEVREQTSGDIYADARELLKLCDAANEIEQMQFLDINYYLAEDILTKVDRASMAVSLETRAPFLDPRVGQFAASLPLDYKLRGSKGKYILKKALEPLLPHEILHRKKKGFGIPVAEWLKGRLNPLMHDLLAPERLKRQGLFDPSYVQSLIDEHEKGIASHHKQLWTLLVFQLWHDRFLTS
;
A
#
# COMPACT_ATOMS: atom_id res chain seq x y z
N MET A 1 8.19 10.29 -8.51
CA MET A 1 8.45 8.83 -8.35
C MET A 1 8.94 8.22 -9.65
N CYS A 2 9.62 7.08 -9.55
CA CYS A 2 10.28 6.45 -10.68
C CYS A 2 9.76 5.02 -10.88
N GLY A 3 10.36 4.28 -11.79
CA GLY A 3 10.24 2.83 -11.88
C GLY A 3 11.61 2.23 -12.10
N ILE A 4 11.95 1.15 -11.41
CA ILE A 4 13.21 0.41 -11.56
C ILE A 4 12.96 -0.96 -12.14
N THR A 5 13.93 -1.49 -12.89
CA THR A 5 13.91 -2.84 -13.44
C THR A 5 15.32 -3.33 -13.72
N GLY A 6 15.51 -4.62 -13.91
CA GLY A 6 16.81 -5.18 -14.26
C GLY A 6 16.92 -6.66 -13.96
N TRP A 7 18.13 -7.18 -14.07
CA TRP A 7 18.47 -8.56 -13.74
C TRP A 7 19.91 -8.72 -13.29
N VAL A 8 20.21 -9.83 -12.61
CA VAL A 8 21.57 -10.27 -12.31
C VAL A 8 21.71 -11.76 -12.66
N ASN A 9 22.83 -12.12 -13.26
CA ASN A 9 23.17 -13.50 -13.57
C ASN A 9 23.57 -14.25 -12.28
N LEU A 10 22.96 -15.40 -12.02
CA LEU A 10 23.28 -16.26 -10.86
C LEU A 10 24.46 -17.20 -11.16
N GLU A 11 24.73 -17.49 -12.43
CA GLU A 11 25.84 -18.34 -12.89
C GLU A 11 26.86 -17.50 -13.68
N GLN A 12 28.13 -17.59 -13.33
CA GLN A 12 29.21 -16.80 -13.97
C GLN A 12 29.54 -17.25 -15.40
N SER A 13 29.07 -18.39 -15.87
CA SER A 13 29.52 -19.03 -17.12
C SER A 13 28.59 -18.87 -18.33
N LYS A 14 27.42 -18.29 -18.15
CA LYS A 14 26.44 -18.14 -19.24
C LYS A 14 26.22 -16.65 -19.55
N SER A 15 27.13 -16.08 -20.36
CA SER A 15 26.81 -14.90 -21.16
C SER A 15 25.73 -15.27 -22.18
N GLN A 16 24.48 -15.32 -21.76
CA GLN A 16 23.37 -15.28 -22.72
C GLN A 16 23.17 -13.82 -23.12
N ASN A 17 23.16 -13.58 -24.43
CA ASN A 17 23.07 -12.27 -25.09
C ASN A 17 21.73 -11.55 -24.80
N HIS A 18 21.44 -11.20 -23.53
CA HIS A 18 20.40 -10.23 -23.25
C HIS A 18 21.00 -8.86 -23.49
N THR A 19 20.55 -8.25 -24.54
CA THR A 19 21.04 -6.99 -25.06
C THR A 19 20.42 -5.83 -24.29
N GLU A 20 21.07 -4.68 -24.35
CA GLU A 20 20.52 -3.39 -23.92
C GLU A 20 19.07 -3.19 -24.42
N ALA A 21 18.72 -3.73 -25.60
CA ALA A 21 17.37 -3.71 -26.14
C ALA A 21 16.31 -4.41 -25.24
N VAL A 22 16.67 -5.49 -24.53
CA VAL A 22 15.76 -6.14 -23.57
C VAL A 22 15.52 -5.22 -22.38
N LEU A 23 16.57 -4.58 -21.85
CA LEU A 23 16.46 -3.64 -20.74
C LEU A 23 15.61 -2.41 -21.11
N HIS A 24 15.82 -1.86 -22.31
CA HIS A 24 14.96 -0.81 -22.86
C HIS A 24 13.50 -1.25 -22.95
N SER A 25 13.22 -2.47 -23.45
CA SER A 25 11.85 -3.00 -23.51
C SER A 25 11.21 -3.11 -22.13
N MET A 26 11.97 -3.50 -21.11
CA MET A 26 11.49 -3.54 -19.71
C MET A 26 11.22 -2.12 -19.18
N CYS A 27 12.08 -1.15 -19.44
CA CYS A 27 11.91 0.26 -19.08
C CYS A 27 10.67 0.87 -19.75
N GLU A 28 10.42 0.58 -21.03
CA GLU A 28 9.26 1.06 -21.77
C GLU A 28 7.93 0.64 -21.13
N ARG A 29 7.87 -0.54 -20.50
CA ARG A 29 6.64 -1.00 -19.81
C ARG A 29 6.29 -0.16 -18.58
N ILE A 30 7.23 0.60 -18.05
CA ILE A 30 7.04 1.44 -16.85
C ILE A 30 7.25 2.93 -17.12
N VAL A 31 7.17 3.38 -18.39
CA VAL A 31 7.33 4.79 -18.79
C VAL A 31 6.33 5.72 -18.10
N HIS A 32 5.10 5.26 -17.82
CA HIS A 32 4.07 6.02 -17.12
C HIS A 32 4.48 6.39 -15.69
N ARG A 33 5.38 5.63 -15.05
CA ARG A 33 5.92 5.95 -13.73
C ARG A 33 6.93 7.10 -13.77
N GLY A 34 7.72 7.14 -14.84
CA GLY A 34 8.79 8.13 -15.00
C GLY A 34 8.97 8.54 -16.45
N PRO A 35 8.16 9.51 -16.92
CA PRO A 35 8.19 9.92 -18.34
C PRO A 35 9.36 10.83 -18.70
N ASP A 36 10.08 11.41 -17.72
CA ASP A 36 11.00 12.51 -17.95
C ASP A 36 12.36 12.05 -18.49
N SER A 37 12.93 10.96 -17.95
CA SER A 37 14.18 10.38 -18.45
C SER A 37 14.28 8.88 -18.22
N GLU A 38 15.23 8.25 -18.93
CA GLU A 38 15.61 6.85 -18.78
C GLU A 38 17.07 6.77 -18.34
N GLY A 39 17.34 5.88 -17.37
CA GLY A 39 18.70 5.56 -16.94
C GLY A 39 19.00 4.08 -17.14
N ILE A 40 20.16 3.78 -17.74
CA ILE A 40 20.61 2.41 -17.99
C ILE A 40 22.06 2.26 -17.56
N TRP A 41 22.36 1.14 -16.92
CA TRP A 41 23.72 0.72 -16.63
C TRP A 41 23.83 -0.80 -16.72
N MET A 42 24.88 -1.31 -17.36
CA MET A 42 25.09 -2.73 -17.57
C MET A 42 26.56 -3.10 -17.47
N ASP A 43 26.83 -4.30 -16.97
CA ASP A 43 28.08 -5.04 -17.17
C ASP A 43 27.78 -6.52 -17.52
N ASP A 44 28.81 -7.39 -17.53
CA ASP A 44 28.63 -8.81 -17.87
C ASP A 44 27.76 -9.58 -16.86
N ALA A 45 27.60 -9.09 -15.64
CA ALA A 45 26.92 -9.78 -14.54
C ALA A 45 25.51 -9.23 -14.28
N VAL A 46 25.28 -7.94 -14.50
CA VAL A 46 24.05 -7.26 -14.08
C VAL A 46 23.59 -6.22 -15.10
N ALA A 47 22.29 -6.01 -15.16
CA ALA A 47 21.65 -4.91 -15.88
C ALA A 47 20.72 -4.16 -14.94
N LEU A 48 20.86 -2.84 -14.90
CA LEU A 48 20.07 -1.91 -14.11
C LEU A 48 19.39 -0.92 -15.04
N GLY A 49 18.08 -0.75 -14.91
CA GLY A 49 17.29 0.17 -15.71
C GLY A 49 16.27 0.92 -14.86
N MET A 50 15.96 2.15 -15.26
CA MET A 50 14.93 2.94 -14.62
C MET A 50 14.25 3.92 -15.54
N ARG A 51 13.04 4.33 -15.15
CA ARG A 51 12.32 5.49 -15.67
C ARG A 51 12.16 6.53 -14.57
N ARG A 52 12.52 7.78 -14.82
CA ARG A 52 12.56 8.87 -13.85
C ARG A 52 11.38 9.83 -14.01
N LEU A 53 10.72 10.16 -12.90
CA LEU A 53 9.91 11.36 -12.72
C LEU A 53 10.75 12.34 -11.88
N SER A 54 11.10 13.48 -12.44
CA SER A 54 12.01 14.45 -11.82
C SER A 54 11.28 15.29 -10.79
N ILE A 55 11.65 15.15 -9.50
CA ILE A 55 11.03 15.84 -8.35
C ILE A 55 12.05 16.70 -7.62
N ILE A 56 13.22 16.15 -7.28
CA ILE A 56 14.34 16.84 -6.64
C ILE A 56 15.51 16.82 -7.61
N ASP A 57 16.19 17.96 -7.77
CA ASP A 57 17.27 18.18 -8.70
C ASP A 57 16.89 17.87 -10.17
N LEU A 58 16.11 18.77 -10.75
CA LEU A 58 15.58 18.61 -12.12
C LEU A 58 16.65 18.59 -13.21
N LYS A 59 17.88 19.04 -12.92
CA LYS A 59 18.95 19.22 -13.93
C LYS A 59 20.05 18.18 -13.86
N THR A 60 20.46 17.78 -12.65
CA THR A 60 21.63 16.90 -12.46
C THR A 60 21.29 15.59 -11.74
N GLY A 61 20.04 15.43 -11.27
CA GLY A 61 19.60 14.28 -10.50
C GLY A 61 19.27 13.03 -11.32
N ASP A 62 19.75 12.90 -12.55
CA ASP A 62 19.55 11.69 -13.33
C ASP A 62 20.26 10.50 -12.69
N GLN A 63 19.62 9.34 -12.81
CA GLN A 63 20.13 8.08 -12.27
C GLN A 63 20.62 7.18 -13.42
N PRO A 64 21.59 6.29 -13.16
CA PRO A 64 22.06 5.84 -11.84
C PRO A 64 22.96 6.84 -11.12
N VAL A 65 22.94 6.76 -9.78
CA VAL A 65 23.87 7.49 -8.90
C VAL A 65 25.02 6.59 -8.46
N TYR A 66 26.17 7.19 -8.13
CA TYR A 66 27.42 6.47 -7.92
C TYR A 66 28.13 6.88 -6.63
N SER A 67 28.93 5.97 -6.07
CA SER A 67 30.01 6.33 -5.14
C SER A 67 31.14 7.07 -5.86
N GLU A 68 32.04 7.74 -5.13
CA GLU A 68 33.15 8.53 -5.70
C GLU A 68 34.05 7.71 -6.64
N ASP A 69 34.32 6.46 -6.27
CA ASP A 69 35.14 5.53 -7.03
C ASP A 69 34.35 4.74 -8.10
N LYS A 70 33.05 5.04 -8.23
CA LYS A 70 32.10 4.39 -9.12
C LYS A 70 31.97 2.88 -8.95
N SER A 71 32.40 2.34 -7.83
CA SER A 71 32.30 0.90 -7.54
C SER A 71 30.91 0.50 -7.07
N VAL A 72 30.12 1.42 -6.53
CA VAL A 72 28.74 1.22 -6.11
C VAL A 72 27.81 2.05 -6.98
N ILE A 73 26.85 1.39 -7.58
CA ILE A 73 25.86 1.97 -8.49
C ILE A 73 24.48 1.76 -7.89
N ALA A 74 23.64 2.80 -7.84
CA ALA A 74 22.29 2.67 -7.31
C ALA A 74 21.24 3.34 -8.20
N MET A 75 20.05 2.71 -8.25
CA MET A 75 18.83 3.26 -8.81
C MET A 75 17.73 3.17 -7.76
N VAL A 76 16.97 4.24 -7.58
CA VAL A 76 15.96 4.39 -6.53
C VAL A 76 14.64 4.85 -7.13
N ASN A 77 13.60 4.09 -6.90
CA ASN A 77 12.22 4.54 -7.04
C ASN A 77 11.73 5.00 -5.68
N GLY A 78 11.74 6.30 -5.42
CA GLY A 78 11.29 6.81 -4.12
C GLY A 78 11.83 8.20 -3.80
N GLU A 79 11.69 8.57 -2.52
CA GLU A 79 12.15 9.83 -1.92
C GLU A 79 12.75 9.58 -0.54
N LEU A 80 13.92 10.13 -0.27
CA LEU A 80 14.67 9.95 0.97
C LEU A 80 14.61 11.25 1.79
N TYR A 81 13.64 11.35 2.68
CA TYR A 81 13.23 12.60 3.33
C TYR A 81 14.29 13.21 4.26
N ASN A 82 15.18 12.41 4.83
CA ASN A 82 16.27 12.88 5.70
C ASN A 82 17.59 13.11 4.95
N PHE A 83 17.57 13.19 3.63
CA PHE A 83 18.79 13.25 2.81
C PHE A 83 19.70 14.44 3.14
N ARG A 84 19.14 15.59 3.52
CA ARG A 84 19.93 16.80 3.83
C ARG A 84 20.82 16.61 5.05
N GLU A 85 20.27 16.02 6.11
CA GLU A 85 20.99 15.73 7.36
C GLU A 85 22.05 14.65 7.11
N VAL A 86 21.66 13.57 6.41
CA VAL A 86 22.58 12.46 6.06
C VAL A 86 23.71 12.97 5.17
N ARG A 87 23.41 13.75 4.14
CA ARG A 87 24.43 14.34 3.25
C ARG A 87 25.41 15.21 4.01
N ALA A 88 24.92 16.09 4.90
CA ALA A 88 25.77 16.98 5.69
C ALA A 88 26.73 16.18 6.62
N ASP A 89 26.32 15.01 7.12
CA ASP A 89 27.20 14.13 7.88
C ASP A 89 28.21 13.41 7.00
N LEU A 90 27.79 12.88 5.87
CA LEU A 90 28.66 12.22 4.89
C LEU A 90 29.73 13.18 4.36
N GLU A 91 29.39 14.44 4.08
CA GLU A 91 30.35 15.49 3.67
C GLU A 91 31.38 15.78 4.75
N LYS A 92 31.00 15.82 6.05
CA LYS A 92 31.95 15.94 7.19
C LYS A 92 32.91 14.75 7.29
N ARG A 93 32.48 13.57 6.84
CA ARG A 93 33.32 12.36 6.78
C ARG A 93 34.19 12.29 5.53
N GLY A 94 34.11 13.30 4.65
CA GLY A 94 34.96 13.45 3.46
C GLY A 94 34.34 12.96 2.15
N HIS A 95 33.07 12.51 2.17
CA HIS A 95 32.37 12.13 0.93
C HIS A 95 32.06 13.35 0.07
N LYS A 96 32.11 13.16 -1.25
CA LYS A 96 31.85 14.21 -2.24
C LYS A 96 30.66 13.83 -3.09
N PHE A 97 29.72 14.74 -3.22
CA PHE A 97 28.52 14.59 -4.01
C PHE A 97 28.64 15.32 -5.36
N VAL A 98 28.04 14.78 -6.39
CA VAL A 98 28.05 15.32 -7.75
C VAL A 98 26.73 16.01 -8.08
N THR A 99 25.62 15.50 -7.53
CA THR A 99 24.25 15.98 -7.76
C THR A 99 23.69 16.67 -6.52
N GLN A 100 22.48 17.21 -6.62
CA GLN A 100 21.73 17.72 -5.48
C GLN A 100 20.52 16.80 -5.13
N THR A 101 20.41 15.64 -5.80
CA THR A 101 19.31 14.71 -5.55
C THR A 101 19.45 14.04 -4.19
N ASP A 102 18.31 13.67 -3.63
CA ASP A 102 18.21 12.95 -2.37
C ASP A 102 18.79 11.53 -2.44
N VAL A 103 18.69 10.88 -3.60
CA VAL A 103 19.04 9.46 -3.78
C VAL A 103 20.56 9.21 -3.85
N GLU A 104 21.39 10.22 -4.10
CA GLU A 104 22.85 10.07 -4.15
C GLU A 104 23.46 9.67 -2.80
N ILE A 105 22.76 9.86 -1.68
CA ILE A 105 23.23 9.38 -0.35
C ILE A 105 23.34 7.85 -0.29
N VAL A 106 22.61 7.08 -1.13
CA VAL A 106 22.52 5.62 -1.06
C VAL A 106 23.86 4.93 -1.27
N PRO A 107 24.62 5.15 -2.37
CA PRO A 107 25.90 4.51 -2.57
C PRO A 107 26.94 4.91 -1.49
N HIS A 108 26.90 6.14 -0.97
CA HIS A 108 27.78 6.59 0.09
C HIS A 108 27.47 5.95 1.46
N LEU A 109 26.18 5.83 1.80
CA LEU A 109 25.76 5.10 3.01
C LEU A 109 26.17 3.63 2.95
N TYR A 110 26.02 2.98 1.78
CA TYR A 110 26.44 1.60 1.61
C TYR A 110 27.95 1.42 1.78
N GLN A 111 28.78 2.34 1.32
CA GLN A 111 30.22 2.28 1.53
C GLN A 111 30.61 2.29 3.01
N ILE A 112 29.84 3.00 3.86
CA ILE A 112 30.12 3.10 5.30
C ILE A 112 29.50 1.94 6.07
N TYR A 113 28.23 1.63 5.81
CA TYR A 113 27.44 0.75 6.66
C TYR A 113 27.16 -0.63 6.03
N GLY A 114 27.61 -0.86 4.78
CA GLY A 114 27.32 -2.13 4.09
C GLY A 114 25.81 -2.35 3.96
N ASP A 115 25.37 -3.57 4.22
CA ASP A 115 23.97 -3.98 4.10
C ASP A 115 23.00 -3.27 5.07
N ASP A 116 23.52 -2.62 6.11
CA ASP A 116 22.70 -1.91 7.11
C ASP A 116 22.45 -0.43 6.73
N PHE A 117 22.87 -0.01 5.53
CA PHE A 117 22.65 1.35 5.02
C PHE A 117 21.17 1.81 5.08
N VAL A 118 20.22 0.88 4.92
CA VAL A 118 18.77 1.15 4.97
C VAL A 118 18.29 1.65 6.34
N ASP A 119 19.04 1.36 7.42
CA ASP A 119 18.70 1.79 8.77
C ASP A 119 18.88 3.29 8.96
N HIS A 120 19.73 3.91 8.13
CA HIS A 120 20.02 5.34 8.14
C HIS A 120 19.10 6.19 7.24
N ILE A 121 18.15 5.56 6.56
CA ILE A 121 17.22 6.21 5.62
C ILE A 121 15.84 6.35 6.25
N ASN A 122 15.28 7.58 6.23
CA ASN A 122 13.86 7.83 6.39
C ASN A 122 13.27 8.22 5.03
N GLY A 123 12.48 7.34 4.44
CA GLY A 123 11.95 7.55 3.10
C GLY A 123 11.00 6.45 2.66
N MET A 124 10.38 6.68 1.52
CA MET A 124 9.65 5.69 0.74
C MET A 124 10.54 5.25 -0.42
N PHE A 125 10.77 3.97 -0.59
CA PHE A 125 11.72 3.52 -1.61
C PHE A 125 11.57 2.06 -2.06
N ALA A 126 11.91 1.83 -3.33
CA ALA A 126 12.44 0.57 -3.84
C ALA A 126 13.82 0.88 -4.41
N ILE A 127 14.84 0.25 -3.84
CA ILE A 127 16.26 0.46 -4.19
C ILE A 127 16.79 -0.76 -4.93
N SER A 128 17.56 -0.51 -5.99
CA SER A 128 18.43 -1.47 -6.66
C SER A 128 19.86 -0.94 -6.57
N LEU A 129 20.75 -1.68 -5.91
CA LEU A 129 22.15 -1.30 -5.70
C LEU A 129 23.08 -2.44 -6.14
N TRP A 130 24.10 -2.09 -6.94
CA TRP A 130 25.13 -3.01 -7.38
C TRP A 130 26.51 -2.60 -6.85
N ASP A 131 27.16 -3.52 -6.13
CA ASP A 131 28.58 -3.43 -5.75
C ASP A 131 29.41 -4.22 -6.74
N SER A 132 30.10 -3.53 -7.64
CA SER A 132 30.89 -4.14 -8.71
C SER A 132 32.13 -4.88 -8.22
N ARG A 133 32.66 -4.51 -7.04
CA ARG A 133 33.81 -5.17 -6.42
C ARG A 133 33.44 -6.51 -5.82
N LYS A 134 32.30 -6.56 -5.11
CA LYS A 134 31.79 -7.78 -4.49
C LYS A 134 30.95 -8.63 -5.44
N LYS A 135 30.58 -8.08 -6.60
CA LYS A 135 29.57 -8.64 -7.53
C LYS A 135 28.29 -8.97 -6.80
N LYS A 136 27.78 -8.00 -6.05
CA LYS A 136 26.62 -8.15 -5.18
C LYS A 136 25.50 -7.21 -5.62
N LEU A 137 24.32 -7.77 -5.87
CA LEU A 137 23.08 -7.02 -6.04
C LEU A 137 22.33 -6.95 -4.71
N ILE A 138 21.83 -5.75 -4.38
CA ILE A 138 20.91 -5.54 -3.26
C ILE A 138 19.63 -4.92 -3.81
N LEU A 139 18.50 -5.52 -3.46
CA LEU A 139 17.17 -4.96 -3.64
C LEU A 139 16.60 -4.67 -2.25
N ALA A 140 16.07 -3.46 -2.03
CA ALA A 140 15.46 -3.10 -0.75
C ALA A 140 14.12 -2.41 -0.96
N ARG A 141 13.10 -2.77 -0.16
CA ARG A 141 11.78 -2.15 -0.12
C ARG A 141 11.58 -1.44 1.22
N ASP A 142 10.98 -0.26 1.19
CA ASP A 142 10.78 0.57 2.38
C ASP A 142 9.97 -0.10 3.48
N ARG A 143 9.96 0.53 4.68
CA ARG A 143 9.44 -0.05 5.92
C ARG A 143 7.97 -0.39 5.90
N PHE A 144 7.16 0.38 5.16
CA PHE A 144 5.71 0.18 5.05
C PHE A 144 5.27 -0.38 3.69
N GLY A 145 6.21 -0.55 2.73
CA GLY A 145 5.90 -1.03 1.39
C GLY A 145 5.24 0.01 0.49
N GLU A 146 5.54 1.30 0.72
CA GLU A 146 5.01 2.40 -0.10
C GLU A 146 5.39 2.25 -1.58
N LYS A 147 6.57 1.71 -1.86
CA LYS A 147 7.00 1.47 -3.25
C LYS A 147 7.01 -0.01 -3.58
N PRO A 148 6.43 -0.39 -4.73
CA PRO A 148 6.36 -1.79 -5.15
C PRO A 148 7.71 -2.31 -5.66
N LEU A 149 7.98 -3.60 -5.41
CA LEU A 149 9.14 -4.30 -5.96
C LEU A 149 8.83 -5.79 -6.12
N TYR A 150 8.92 -6.27 -7.36
CA TYR A 150 8.70 -7.66 -7.75
C TYR A 150 10.00 -8.30 -8.23
N TYR A 151 10.12 -9.61 -8.06
CA TYR A 151 11.27 -10.37 -8.53
C TYR A 151 10.90 -11.82 -8.85
N GLY A 152 11.73 -12.49 -9.63
CA GLY A 152 11.62 -13.91 -9.91
C GLY A 152 12.95 -14.46 -10.42
N VAL A 153 13.11 -15.78 -10.35
CA VAL A 153 14.30 -16.46 -10.88
C VAL A 153 13.91 -17.26 -12.13
N PHE A 154 14.52 -16.91 -13.26
CA PHE A 154 14.27 -17.51 -14.56
C PHE A 154 15.60 -17.68 -15.31
N ASP A 155 15.84 -18.84 -15.92
CA ASP A 155 17.05 -19.14 -16.72
C ASP A 155 18.36 -18.72 -16.01
N ALA A 156 18.50 -19.11 -14.73
CA ALA A 156 19.64 -18.74 -13.88
C ALA A 156 19.90 -17.22 -13.78
N LYS A 157 18.83 -16.40 -13.83
CA LYS A 157 18.84 -14.96 -13.56
C LYS A 157 17.81 -14.61 -12.51
N LEU A 158 18.15 -13.71 -11.60
CA LEU A 158 17.16 -13.00 -10.82
C LEU A 158 16.78 -11.74 -11.60
N ILE A 159 15.50 -11.66 -12.00
CA ILE A 159 14.91 -10.54 -12.73
C ILE A 159 13.99 -9.79 -11.76
N TYR A 160 14.01 -8.44 -11.78
CA TYR A 160 13.21 -7.63 -10.88
C TYR A 160 12.64 -6.40 -11.58
N ALA A 161 11.53 -5.87 -11.05
CA ALA A 161 10.95 -4.61 -11.50
C ALA A 161 9.99 -4.02 -10.45
N SER A 162 9.69 -2.73 -10.58
CA SER A 162 8.62 -2.06 -9.83
C SER A 162 7.23 -2.61 -10.15
N GLU A 163 7.01 -3.12 -11.37
CA GLU A 163 5.73 -3.65 -11.84
C GLU A 163 5.90 -4.95 -12.62
N PRO A 164 5.02 -5.96 -12.44
CA PRO A 164 5.09 -7.25 -13.13
C PRO A 164 5.21 -7.15 -14.66
N LYS A 165 4.51 -6.20 -15.30
CA LYS A 165 4.55 -6.04 -16.76
C LYS A 165 5.96 -5.76 -17.32
N ALA A 166 6.86 -5.21 -16.49
CA ALA A 166 8.24 -5.03 -16.90
C ALA A 166 9.03 -6.35 -16.81
N LEU A 167 8.76 -7.21 -15.79
CA LEU A 167 9.32 -8.57 -15.78
C LEU A 167 8.85 -9.37 -16.99
N LEU A 168 7.55 -9.29 -17.33
CA LEU A 168 6.95 -9.99 -18.47
C LEU A 168 7.51 -9.55 -19.84
N ALA A 169 8.18 -8.40 -19.91
CA ALA A 169 8.88 -7.97 -21.12
C ALA A 169 10.22 -8.67 -21.31
N HIS A 170 10.77 -9.32 -20.28
CA HIS A 170 11.99 -10.10 -20.40
C HIS A 170 11.71 -11.46 -21.05
N PRO A 171 12.46 -11.88 -22.11
CA PRO A 171 12.13 -13.07 -22.90
C PRO A 171 12.16 -14.40 -22.12
N SER A 172 12.84 -14.45 -20.97
CA SER A 172 12.85 -15.64 -20.10
C SER A 172 11.61 -15.76 -19.21
N VAL A 173 10.75 -14.73 -19.12
CA VAL A 173 9.59 -14.70 -18.22
C VAL A 173 8.32 -15.00 -18.98
N THR A 174 7.60 -16.03 -18.53
CA THR A 174 6.30 -16.40 -19.10
C THR A 174 5.19 -16.12 -18.08
N ALA A 175 4.15 -15.43 -18.51
CA ALA A 175 2.97 -15.20 -17.69
C ALA A 175 2.22 -16.53 -17.48
N THR A 176 2.18 -17.00 -16.25
CA THR A 176 1.44 -18.21 -15.86
C THR A 176 0.68 -17.91 -14.57
N LEU A 177 -0.60 -18.26 -14.53
CA LEU A 177 -1.43 -18.06 -13.33
C LEU A 177 -0.95 -18.94 -12.18
N ASP A 178 -0.81 -18.34 -11.00
CA ASP A 178 -0.68 -19.06 -9.74
C ASP A 178 -2.07 -19.27 -9.13
N LEU A 179 -2.52 -20.52 -9.04
CA LEU A 179 -3.86 -20.86 -8.58
C LEU A 179 -4.04 -20.61 -7.07
N ASP A 180 -2.99 -20.78 -6.24
CA ASP A 180 -3.06 -20.46 -4.81
C ASP A 180 -3.10 -18.96 -4.59
N ALA A 181 -2.35 -18.17 -5.37
CA ALA A 181 -2.43 -16.71 -5.37
C ALA A 181 -3.80 -16.21 -5.86
N MET A 182 -4.42 -16.87 -6.85
CA MET A 182 -5.80 -16.57 -7.26
C MET A 182 -6.79 -16.82 -6.11
N ARG A 183 -6.66 -17.90 -5.35
CA ARG A 183 -7.48 -18.17 -4.17
C ARG A 183 -7.27 -17.09 -3.09
N ALA A 184 -6.02 -16.69 -2.87
CA ALA A 184 -5.71 -15.58 -1.96
C ALA A 184 -6.38 -14.28 -2.44
N PHE A 185 -6.29 -13.93 -3.73
CA PHE A 185 -7.00 -12.78 -4.30
C PHE A 185 -8.50 -12.82 -4.04
N LEU A 186 -9.16 -13.96 -4.21
CA LEU A 186 -10.60 -14.09 -3.94
C LEU A 186 -10.94 -13.87 -2.45
N SER A 187 -10.01 -14.18 -1.52
CA SER A 187 -10.20 -14.01 -0.09
C SER A 187 -9.81 -12.65 0.45
N TYR A 188 -8.82 -12.00 -0.15
CA TYR A 188 -8.24 -10.74 0.32
C TYR A 188 -8.68 -9.52 -0.51
N ASP A 189 -9.14 -9.73 -1.75
CA ASP A 189 -9.37 -8.73 -2.80
C ASP A 189 -8.06 -8.18 -3.43
N TYR A 190 -6.92 -8.65 -2.99
CA TYR A 190 -5.56 -8.43 -3.50
C TYR A 190 -4.72 -9.70 -3.30
N VAL A 191 -3.58 -9.80 -3.91
CA VAL A 191 -2.64 -10.90 -3.66
C VAL A 191 -1.66 -10.45 -2.56
N PRO A 192 -1.63 -11.10 -1.38
CA PRO A 192 -0.71 -10.72 -0.31
C PRO A 192 0.74 -11.10 -0.63
N ALA A 193 1.71 -10.28 -0.18
CA ALA A 193 3.11 -10.64 -0.25
C ALA A 193 3.41 -11.88 0.63
N PRO A 194 4.38 -12.74 0.25
CA PRO A 194 5.35 -12.56 -0.83
C PRO A 194 4.84 -13.00 -2.21
N HIS A 195 3.61 -13.48 -2.34
CA HIS A 195 3.08 -14.01 -3.59
C HIS A 195 2.70 -12.90 -4.57
N SER A 196 2.67 -13.24 -5.85
CA SER A 196 2.00 -12.48 -6.90
C SER A 196 1.02 -13.39 -7.62
N ILE A 197 0.15 -12.81 -8.44
CA ILE A 197 -0.79 -13.57 -9.26
C ILE A 197 -0.09 -14.46 -10.30
N TYR A 198 1.17 -14.21 -10.58
CA TYR A 198 1.99 -14.96 -11.54
C TYR A 198 2.86 -15.99 -10.82
N LYS A 199 2.86 -17.22 -11.32
CA LYS A 199 3.72 -18.29 -10.83
C LYS A 199 5.20 -17.93 -10.98
N ASN A 200 6.01 -18.16 -9.93
CA ASN A 200 7.44 -17.86 -9.85
C ASN A 200 7.81 -16.37 -9.89
N ILE A 201 6.83 -15.45 -9.82
CA ILE A 201 7.07 -14.04 -9.55
C ILE A 201 6.62 -13.74 -8.13
N TYR A 202 7.45 -13.04 -7.37
CA TYR A 202 7.23 -12.73 -5.96
C TYR A 202 7.30 -11.22 -5.73
N LYS A 203 6.58 -10.77 -4.72
CA LYS A 203 6.73 -9.42 -4.15
C LYS A 203 7.83 -9.45 -3.10
N LEU A 204 8.74 -8.50 -3.10
CA LEU A 204 9.60 -8.28 -1.94
C LEU A 204 8.73 -7.65 -0.85
N PRO A 205 8.54 -8.30 0.33
CA PRO A 205 7.65 -7.75 1.34
C PRO A 205 8.16 -6.42 1.91
N ALA A 206 7.27 -5.62 2.52
CA ALA A 206 7.63 -4.37 3.21
C ALA A 206 8.74 -4.62 4.25
N ALA A 207 9.67 -3.67 4.40
CA ALA A 207 10.81 -3.77 5.31
C ALA A 207 11.76 -4.95 5.03
N HIS A 208 11.84 -5.42 3.77
CA HIS A 208 12.76 -6.49 3.40
C HIS A 208 13.85 -6.03 2.44
N MET A 209 14.96 -6.73 2.55
CA MET A 209 16.09 -6.65 1.65
C MET A 209 16.36 -8.03 1.05
N LEU A 210 16.61 -8.06 -0.25
CA LEU A 210 17.06 -9.24 -0.97
C LEU A 210 18.49 -8.98 -1.46
N THR A 211 19.38 -9.93 -1.23
CA THR A 211 20.77 -9.88 -1.71
C THR A 211 21.06 -11.03 -2.64
N VAL A 212 21.82 -10.76 -3.71
CA VAL A 212 22.40 -11.78 -4.58
C VAL A 212 23.90 -11.63 -4.54
N GLU A 213 24.57 -12.66 -4.05
CA GLU A 213 26.04 -12.71 -3.95
C GLU A 213 26.51 -14.14 -4.21
N ASN A 214 27.49 -14.34 -5.11
CA ASN A 214 27.99 -15.67 -5.52
C ASN A 214 26.89 -16.63 -6.00
N GLY A 215 25.85 -16.12 -6.68
CA GLY A 215 24.73 -16.91 -7.17
C GLY A 215 23.68 -17.28 -6.10
N GLU A 216 23.92 -16.96 -4.85
CA GLU A 216 22.99 -17.22 -3.74
C GLU A 216 22.02 -16.05 -3.56
N VAL A 217 20.72 -16.33 -3.50
CA VAL A 217 19.65 -15.36 -3.24
C VAL A 217 19.22 -15.47 -1.79
N LYS A 218 19.35 -14.38 -1.04
CA LYS A 218 18.93 -14.31 0.38
C LYS A 218 17.99 -13.15 0.60
N THR A 219 16.92 -13.38 1.38
CA THR A 219 15.98 -12.34 1.80
C THR A 219 16.01 -12.21 3.30
N ARG A 220 16.08 -10.95 3.81
CA ARG A 220 15.98 -10.66 5.24
C ARG A 220 15.02 -9.52 5.50
N ARG A 221 14.27 -9.58 6.59
CA ARG A 221 13.56 -8.44 7.15
C ARG A 221 14.55 -7.57 7.90
N TYR A 222 14.63 -6.27 7.60
CA TYR A 222 15.55 -5.35 8.27
C TYR A 222 14.83 -4.50 9.34
N TRP A 223 13.50 -4.41 9.31
CA TRP A 223 12.74 -3.62 10.29
C TRP A 223 11.39 -4.26 10.61
N ASN A 224 10.88 -4.01 11.84
CA ASN A 224 9.55 -4.42 12.28
C ASN A 224 8.99 -3.40 13.28
N LEU A 225 7.68 -3.16 13.26
CA LEU A 225 7.00 -2.41 14.31
C LEU A 225 6.95 -3.23 15.60
N SER A 226 7.28 -2.60 16.74
CA SER A 226 7.21 -3.22 18.05
C SER A 226 6.18 -2.53 18.94
N TRP A 227 5.31 -3.32 19.56
CA TRP A 227 4.33 -2.90 20.57
C TRP A 227 4.88 -3.02 21.99
N SER A 228 5.99 -3.74 22.23
CA SER A 228 6.67 -3.81 23.49
C SER A 228 7.72 -2.71 23.60
N ALA A 229 7.76 -2.03 24.75
CA ALA A 229 8.74 -0.96 25.01
C ALA A 229 10.23 -1.40 24.99
N SER A 230 10.48 -2.70 24.86
CA SER A 230 11.82 -3.32 24.95
C SER A 230 12.40 -3.80 23.62
N GLY A 231 11.70 -3.66 22.50
CA GLY A 231 11.97 -4.47 21.31
C GLY A 231 12.52 -3.79 20.07
N SER A 232 12.63 -2.47 20.02
CA SER A 232 13.32 -1.80 18.91
C SER A 232 14.33 -0.82 19.45
N PRO A 233 15.56 -0.81 18.93
CA PRO A 233 16.42 0.34 19.17
C PRO A 233 15.67 1.58 18.67
N PRO A 234 15.74 2.71 19.37
CA PRO A 234 15.23 3.96 18.84
C PRO A 234 15.85 4.13 17.45
N TYR A 235 15.04 4.45 16.44
CA TYR A 235 15.55 4.91 15.15
C TYR A 235 16.34 6.20 15.44
N GLU A 236 17.62 6.07 15.67
CA GLU A 236 18.58 7.17 15.76
C GLU A 236 18.95 7.58 14.33
N GLY A 237 17.96 8.14 13.62
CA GLY A 237 18.18 8.88 12.38
C GLY A 237 18.72 10.28 12.68
N GLY A 238 19.65 10.34 13.61
CA GLY A 238 20.44 11.51 13.96
C GLY A 238 21.85 11.02 14.24
N VAL A 239 22.77 11.46 13.43
CA VAL A 239 24.20 11.26 13.56
C VAL A 239 24.60 11.61 14.99
N ASP A 240 25.38 10.74 15.63
CA ASP A 240 26.08 11.06 16.86
C ASP A 240 26.79 12.41 16.72
N ALA A 241 26.26 13.43 17.36
CA ALA A 241 26.97 14.67 17.58
C ALA A 241 28.09 14.36 18.56
N GLY A 242 29.26 14.02 17.99
CA GLY A 242 30.48 13.82 18.77
C GLY A 242 30.79 15.00 19.68
N SER A 243 30.98 14.66 20.96
CA SER A 243 31.72 15.37 21.99
C SER A 243 31.65 16.92 21.99
N GLY A 244 30.87 17.47 22.90
CA GLY A 244 31.01 18.87 23.30
C GLY A 244 29.94 19.32 24.29
N THR A 245 30.35 19.36 25.57
CA THR A 245 29.73 19.95 26.75
C THR A 245 28.72 19.08 27.51
N LYS A 246 29.22 18.65 28.66
CA LYS A 246 28.46 18.20 29.82
C LYS A 246 27.61 19.38 30.34
N ASP A 247 26.35 19.42 29.99
CA ASP A 247 25.32 20.03 30.83
C ASP A 247 24.09 19.11 30.82
N GLY A 248 23.78 18.63 32.02
CA GLY A 248 22.89 17.52 32.27
C GLY A 248 21.40 17.86 32.03
N ALA A 249 20.95 17.63 30.83
CA ALA A 249 19.56 17.29 30.57
C ALA A 249 19.59 15.87 29.98
N SER A 250 19.56 14.87 30.86
CA SER A 250 19.42 13.48 30.47
C SER A 250 18.20 13.35 29.57
N ALA A 251 18.39 13.03 28.27
CA ALA A 251 17.35 12.44 27.44
C ALA A 251 16.91 11.15 28.15
N LYS A 252 15.90 11.26 29.03
CA LYS A 252 15.25 10.10 29.61
C LYS A 252 14.76 9.27 28.43
N ALA A 253 15.36 8.10 28.27
CA ALA A 253 14.82 7.03 27.47
C ALA A 253 13.31 7.03 27.70
N VAL A 254 12.51 7.23 26.62
CA VAL A 254 11.05 7.13 26.70
C VAL A 254 10.73 5.65 26.83
N GLY A 255 10.99 5.15 28.03
CA GLY A 255 10.64 3.81 28.45
C GLY A 255 9.23 3.82 29.00
N GLY A 256 8.41 2.94 28.49
CA GLY A 256 7.17 2.52 29.13
C GLY A 256 5.92 3.21 28.60
N ARG A 257 4.83 2.43 28.47
CA ARG A 257 3.44 2.81 28.16
C ARG A 257 2.85 3.77 29.20
N GLY A 258 3.42 4.98 29.44
CA GLY A 258 3.14 5.74 30.65
C GLY A 258 3.23 7.25 30.62
N GLY A 259 3.24 7.92 29.46
CA GLY A 259 2.95 9.36 29.38
C GLY A 259 1.44 9.62 29.54
N SER A 260 1.04 10.78 30.11
CA SER A 260 -0.36 11.20 30.11
C SER A 260 -0.89 11.30 28.69
N LEU A 261 -2.20 11.17 28.51
CA LEU A 261 -2.84 11.33 27.20
C LEU A 261 -2.48 12.70 26.57
N ALA A 262 -2.38 13.76 27.38
CA ALA A 262 -2.06 15.10 26.90
C ALA A 262 -0.59 15.19 26.41
N GLU A 263 0.37 14.64 27.14
CA GLU A 263 1.77 14.58 26.72
C GLU A 263 1.93 13.76 25.44
N SER A 264 1.29 12.59 25.39
CA SER A 264 1.30 11.74 24.20
C SER A 264 0.66 12.42 22.98
N ALA A 265 -0.43 13.18 23.16
CA ALA A 265 -1.08 13.96 22.10
C ALA A 265 -0.17 15.10 21.59
N ASN A 266 0.54 15.79 22.47
CA ASN A 266 1.52 16.83 22.10
C ASN A 266 2.68 16.20 21.31
N ARG A 267 3.25 15.10 21.82
CA ARG A 267 4.33 14.39 21.12
C ARG A 267 3.91 13.90 19.74
N LEU A 268 2.69 13.35 19.61
CA LEU A 268 2.14 12.96 18.31
C LEU A 268 2.03 14.15 17.35
N ARG A 269 1.61 15.30 17.86
CA ARG A 269 1.51 16.55 17.07
C ARG A 269 2.87 16.96 16.52
N ASP A 270 3.90 16.94 17.36
CA ASP A 270 5.27 17.31 16.97
C ASP A 270 5.82 16.34 15.90
N LEU A 271 5.62 15.03 16.08
CA LEU A 271 6.07 14.01 15.13
C LEU A 271 5.36 14.14 13.77
N LEU A 272 4.03 14.36 13.76
CA LEU A 272 3.27 14.54 12.53
C LEU A 272 3.61 15.85 11.83
N SER A 273 3.82 16.93 12.59
CA SER A 273 4.25 18.22 12.07
C SER A 273 5.59 18.10 11.34
N ASP A 274 6.57 17.42 11.97
CA ASP A 274 7.89 17.20 11.37
C ASP A 274 7.83 16.25 10.17
N ALA A 275 7.05 15.17 10.26
CA ALA A 275 6.84 14.23 9.15
C ALA A 275 6.24 14.91 7.91
N VAL A 276 5.28 15.83 8.11
CA VAL A 276 4.72 16.65 7.01
C VAL A 276 5.80 17.59 6.47
N ARG A 277 6.51 18.34 7.35
CA ARG A 277 7.58 19.27 6.95
C ARG A 277 8.62 18.62 6.04
N MET A 278 9.09 17.43 6.41
CA MET A 278 10.09 16.69 5.62
C MET A 278 9.55 16.31 4.23
N ARG A 279 8.25 15.99 4.12
CA ARG A 279 7.60 15.57 2.88
C ARG A 279 7.14 16.72 1.97
N LEU A 280 7.26 17.97 2.42
CA LEU A 280 6.99 19.17 1.60
C LEU A 280 8.17 19.55 0.70
N VAL A 281 9.34 18.89 0.83
CA VAL A 281 10.53 19.19 0.02
C VAL A 281 10.32 18.66 -1.40
N ALA A 282 10.27 19.56 -2.38
CA ALA A 282 10.19 19.25 -3.81
C ALA A 282 10.60 20.49 -4.63
N ASP A 283 11.19 20.28 -5.81
CA ASP A 283 11.53 21.34 -6.77
C ASP A 283 10.40 21.54 -7.82
N VAL A 284 9.27 20.85 -7.63
CA VAL A 284 8.08 20.89 -8.48
C VAL A 284 6.84 21.26 -7.67
N PRO A 285 5.73 21.70 -8.31
CA PRO A 285 4.50 22.03 -7.61
C PRO A 285 3.95 20.86 -6.79
N LEU A 286 3.52 21.16 -5.55
CA LEU A 286 3.01 20.21 -4.58
C LEU A 286 1.63 20.61 -4.06
N GLY A 287 0.80 19.60 -3.71
CA GLY A 287 -0.53 19.80 -3.15
C GLY A 287 -0.92 18.73 -2.13
N ILE A 288 -2.14 18.83 -1.59
CA ILE A 288 -2.66 17.93 -0.56
C ILE A 288 -3.98 17.31 -1.04
N LEU A 289 -4.09 16.00 -0.95
CA LEU A 289 -5.33 15.26 -1.17
C LEU A 289 -6.24 15.45 0.06
N LEU A 290 -7.38 16.13 -0.09
CA LEU A 290 -8.23 16.54 1.01
C LEU A 290 -9.64 15.97 0.89
N SER A 291 -9.95 14.91 1.65
CA SER A 291 -11.30 14.33 1.75
C SER A 291 -12.17 14.95 2.86
N GLY A 292 -11.63 15.86 3.65
CA GLY A 292 -12.27 16.34 4.87
C GLY A 292 -12.36 15.31 5.99
N GLY A 293 -11.65 14.16 5.85
CA GLY A 293 -11.41 13.19 6.92
C GLY A 293 -10.34 13.66 7.89
N VAL A 294 -10.29 13.07 9.09
CA VAL A 294 -9.30 13.44 10.12
C VAL A 294 -7.87 13.37 9.58
N ASP A 295 -7.53 12.32 8.85
CA ASP A 295 -6.15 12.07 8.38
C ASP A 295 -5.71 13.10 7.34
N SER A 296 -6.46 13.27 6.26
CA SER A 296 -6.16 14.26 5.23
C SER A 296 -6.18 15.69 5.76
N SER A 297 -7.09 15.98 6.70
CA SER A 297 -7.15 17.28 7.38
C SER A 297 -5.95 17.53 8.29
N THR A 298 -5.38 16.47 8.91
CA THR A 298 -4.13 16.51 9.66
C THR A 298 -2.98 16.98 8.77
N VAL A 299 -2.83 16.30 7.63
CA VAL A 299 -1.77 16.64 6.67
C VAL A 299 -1.91 18.07 6.16
N ALA A 300 -3.13 18.49 5.80
CA ALA A 300 -3.40 19.85 5.35
C ALA A 300 -3.09 20.91 6.42
N ALA A 301 -3.49 20.67 7.69
CA ALA A 301 -3.26 21.58 8.79
C ALA A 301 -1.76 21.82 9.05
N PHE A 302 -0.95 20.75 9.05
CA PHE A 302 0.50 20.90 9.22
C PHE A 302 1.18 21.45 7.96
N ALA A 303 0.70 21.11 6.76
CA ALA A 303 1.24 21.68 5.54
C ALA A 303 1.09 23.21 5.51
N VAL A 304 -0.06 23.75 5.94
CA VAL A 304 -0.27 25.21 6.05
C VAL A 304 0.68 25.86 7.06
N GLN A 305 1.06 25.17 8.15
CA GLN A 305 2.01 25.72 9.13
C GLN A 305 3.45 25.82 8.60
N HIS A 306 3.82 24.98 7.65
CA HIS A 306 5.20 24.89 7.12
C HIS A 306 5.37 25.51 5.73
N ALA A 307 4.27 25.72 5.01
CA ALA A 307 4.33 26.27 3.66
C ALA A 307 4.61 27.78 3.68
N THR A 308 5.45 28.23 2.74
CA THR A 308 5.73 29.65 2.50
C THR A 308 4.72 30.28 1.54
N GLU A 309 4.04 29.46 0.76
CA GLU A 309 3.01 29.85 -0.20
C GLU A 309 1.67 29.23 0.18
N LYS A 310 0.60 29.71 -0.47
CA LYS A 310 -0.75 29.19 -0.22
C LYS A 310 -0.84 27.73 -0.65
N VAL A 311 -1.18 26.84 0.29
CA VAL A 311 -1.27 25.40 0.07
C VAL A 311 -2.43 25.08 -0.88
N LYS A 312 -2.16 24.33 -1.95
CA LYS A 312 -3.18 23.78 -2.84
C LYS A 312 -3.76 22.51 -2.26
N THR A 313 -5.08 22.41 -2.22
CA THR A 313 -5.79 21.22 -1.75
C THR A 313 -6.76 20.71 -2.81
N PHE A 314 -6.92 19.40 -2.91
CA PHE A 314 -7.69 18.74 -3.97
C PHE A 314 -8.69 17.74 -3.39
N SER A 315 -9.91 17.76 -3.90
CA SER A 315 -10.93 16.78 -3.58
C SER A 315 -11.70 16.34 -4.82
N ILE A 316 -12.33 15.16 -4.71
CA ILE A 316 -13.29 14.68 -5.69
C ILE A 316 -14.63 14.49 -4.99
N GLY A 317 -15.70 15.02 -5.60
CA GLY A 317 -17.08 14.81 -5.21
C GLY A 317 -17.73 13.74 -6.10
N PHE A 318 -18.92 13.29 -5.70
CA PHE A 318 -19.74 12.34 -6.43
C PHE A 318 -21.12 12.94 -6.68
N GLU A 319 -21.75 12.56 -7.78
CA GLU A 319 -23.13 12.94 -8.07
C GLU A 319 -24.11 12.29 -7.08
N GLU A 320 -23.76 11.11 -6.54
CA GLU A 320 -24.55 10.41 -5.55
C GLU A 320 -24.26 10.93 -4.13
N ASP A 321 -25.21 11.63 -3.53
CA ASP A 321 -25.11 12.22 -2.17
C ASP A 321 -24.58 11.26 -1.09
N SER A 322 -24.90 9.94 -1.21
CA SER A 322 -24.49 8.95 -0.23
C SER A 322 -22.98 8.67 -0.24
N PHE A 323 -22.28 9.01 -1.34
CA PHE A 323 -20.84 8.85 -1.52
C PHE A 323 -20.10 10.19 -1.47
N ASP A 324 -20.80 11.33 -1.67
CA ASP A 324 -20.17 12.66 -1.68
C ASP A 324 -19.74 13.13 -0.28
N GLU A 325 -18.48 13.53 -0.17
CA GLU A 325 -17.85 14.13 1.02
C GLU A 325 -17.29 15.53 0.75
N SER A 326 -17.49 16.09 -0.45
CA SER A 326 -16.89 17.37 -0.90
C SER A 326 -17.18 18.53 0.05
N ARG A 327 -18.38 18.59 0.65
CA ARG A 327 -18.74 19.59 1.65
C ARG A 327 -17.79 19.66 2.84
N TYR A 328 -17.27 18.52 3.29
CA TYR A 328 -16.33 18.47 4.42
C TYR A 328 -14.93 18.90 3.99
N ALA A 329 -14.50 18.53 2.80
CA ALA A 329 -13.24 19.01 2.22
C ALA A 329 -13.26 20.55 2.10
N ARG A 330 -14.35 21.13 1.57
CA ARG A 330 -14.56 22.58 1.48
C ARG A 330 -14.52 23.26 2.85
N ALA A 331 -15.19 22.69 3.85
CA ALA A 331 -15.19 23.26 5.21
C ALA A 331 -13.77 23.30 5.81
N VAL A 332 -12.98 22.23 5.64
CA VAL A 332 -11.57 22.21 6.07
C VAL A 332 -10.73 23.20 5.29
N ALA A 333 -10.88 23.25 3.97
CA ALA A 333 -10.14 24.17 3.11
C ALA A 333 -10.41 25.64 3.47
N GLN A 334 -11.66 26.00 3.76
CA GLN A 334 -12.04 27.34 4.23
C GLN A 334 -11.44 27.65 5.60
N HIS A 335 -11.51 26.71 6.56
CA HIS A 335 -10.94 26.87 7.89
C HIS A 335 -9.43 27.10 7.84
N LEU A 336 -8.71 26.36 7.00
CA LEU A 336 -7.25 26.43 6.88
C LEU A 336 -6.78 27.53 5.89
N GLY A 337 -7.70 28.15 5.15
CA GLY A 337 -7.38 29.18 4.16
C GLY A 337 -6.62 28.67 2.93
N THR A 338 -6.79 27.40 2.54
CA THR A 338 -6.08 26.80 1.38
C THR A 338 -6.69 27.23 0.05
N GLU A 339 -5.95 27.06 -1.03
CA GLU A 339 -6.45 27.16 -2.40
C GLU A 339 -7.05 25.80 -2.80
N HIS A 340 -8.38 25.70 -2.78
CA HIS A 340 -9.07 24.44 -2.92
C HIS A 340 -9.60 24.21 -4.34
N TYR A 341 -9.25 23.06 -4.90
CA TYR A 341 -9.73 22.59 -6.20
C TYR A 341 -10.62 21.36 -6.01
N GLU A 342 -11.74 21.32 -6.72
CA GLU A 342 -12.72 20.26 -6.61
C GLU A 342 -13.16 19.79 -7.99
N ALA A 343 -13.26 18.49 -8.20
CA ALA A 343 -13.85 17.87 -9.38
C ALA A 343 -14.99 16.94 -8.95
N THR A 344 -15.99 16.79 -9.80
CA THR A 344 -17.09 15.85 -9.59
C THR A 344 -16.92 14.63 -10.51
N LEU A 345 -16.99 13.43 -9.92
CA LEU A 345 -16.96 12.18 -10.65
C LEU A 345 -18.38 11.81 -11.06
N SER A 346 -18.62 11.68 -12.38
CA SER A 346 -19.86 11.10 -12.90
C SER A 346 -19.77 9.58 -13.01
N VAL A 347 -20.93 8.94 -12.91
CA VAL A 347 -21.05 7.47 -13.07
C VAL A 347 -20.58 7.03 -14.45
N GLU A 348 -20.88 7.84 -15.49
CA GLU A 348 -20.46 7.57 -16.87
C GLU A 348 -18.96 7.49 -17.01
N THR A 349 -18.26 8.51 -16.51
CA THR A 349 -16.78 8.56 -16.57
C THR A 349 -16.14 7.39 -15.80
N ALA A 350 -16.70 7.02 -14.66
CA ALA A 350 -16.18 5.91 -13.86
C ALA A 350 -16.37 4.56 -14.56
N ALA A 351 -17.54 4.33 -15.19
CA ALA A 351 -17.83 3.09 -15.89
C ALA A 351 -16.93 2.89 -17.13
N ASP A 352 -16.63 3.96 -17.87
CA ASP A 352 -15.71 3.90 -19.00
C ASP A 352 -14.29 3.51 -18.59
N LEU A 353 -13.83 4.00 -17.43
CA LEU A 353 -12.51 3.67 -16.87
C LEU A 353 -12.37 2.21 -16.41
N ILE A 354 -13.46 1.53 -16.08
CA ILE A 354 -13.40 0.12 -15.66
C ILE A 354 -12.83 -0.77 -16.77
N SER A 355 -13.19 -0.52 -18.02
CA SER A 355 -12.63 -1.23 -19.16
C SER A 355 -11.13 -0.96 -19.37
N GLU A 356 -10.63 0.18 -18.90
CA GLU A 356 -9.23 0.56 -18.99
C GLU A 356 -8.37 0.01 -17.84
N ILE A 357 -8.97 -0.45 -16.73
CA ILE A 357 -8.25 -0.96 -15.55
C ILE A 357 -7.22 -2.02 -15.94
N GLY A 358 -7.59 -2.98 -16.79
CA GLY A 358 -6.68 -4.01 -17.27
C GLY A 358 -5.47 -3.48 -18.05
N SER A 359 -5.47 -2.21 -18.50
CA SER A 359 -4.33 -1.64 -19.24
C SER A 359 -3.20 -1.17 -18.33
N TRP A 360 -3.49 -0.79 -17.08
CA TRP A 360 -2.50 -0.26 -16.14
C TRP A 360 -2.37 -1.09 -14.85
N LEU A 361 -3.35 -1.95 -14.51
CA LEU A 361 -3.21 -2.96 -13.46
C LEU A 361 -2.68 -4.27 -14.03
N ASP A 362 -1.45 -4.58 -13.74
CA ASP A 362 -0.78 -5.82 -14.16
C ASP A 362 -0.86 -6.95 -13.10
N GLU A 363 -1.58 -6.72 -12.02
CA GLU A 363 -2.01 -7.71 -11.02
C GLU A 363 -3.44 -7.34 -10.57
N PRO A 364 -4.37 -8.30 -10.40
CA PRO A 364 -5.75 -7.95 -10.06
C PRO A 364 -5.85 -7.36 -8.65
N LEU A 365 -6.58 -6.25 -8.51
CA LEU A 365 -6.85 -5.54 -7.27
C LEU A 365 -8.30 -5.07 -7.29
N SER A 366 -9.15 -5.62 -6.42
CA SER A 366 -10.60 -5.39 -6.46
C SER A 366 -11.11 -4.36 -5.44
N ASP A 367 -10.23 -3.52 -4.89
CA ASP A 367 -10.66 -2.38 -4.08
C ASP A 367 -11.47 -1.39 -4.92
N GLY A 368 -12.75 -1.21 -4.58
CA GLY A 368 -13.65 -0.29 -5.29
C GLY A 368 -13.23 1.19 -5.23
N SER A 369 -12.31 1.55 -4.33
CA SER A 369 -11.77 2.92 -4.29
C SER A 369 -10.64 3.18 -5.30
N LEU A 370 -10.21 2.18 -6.05
CA LEU A 370 -9.19 2.30 -7.10
C LEU A 370 -9.59 3.33 -8.16
N ILE A 371 -10.83 3.26 -8.66
CA ILE A 371 -11.35 4.16 -9.70
C ILE A 371 -11.37 5.62 -9.23
N PRO A 372 -12.00 5.96 -8.09
CA PRO A 372 -11.98 7.35 -7.62
C PRO A 372 -10.56 7.83 -7.27
N THR A 373 -9.66 6.94 -6.83
CA THR A 373 -8.25 7.30 -6.59
C THR A 373 -7.55 7.66 -7.91
N PHE A 374 -7.76 6.89 -8.97
CA PHE A 374 -7.23 7.19 -10.30
C PHE A 374 -7.78 8.52 -10.85
N MET A 375 -9.10 8.74 -10.73
CA MET A 375 -9.74 9.98 -11.19
C MET A 375 -9.22 11.20 -10.44
N LEU A 376 -9.09 11.10 -9.11
CA LEU A 376 -8.50 12.14 -8.28
C LEU A 376 -7.05 12.41 -8.72
N SER A 377 -6.25 11.37 -8.90
CA SER A 377 -4.85 11.49 -9.33
C SER A 377 -4.73 12.16 -10.69
N ARG A 378 -5.58 11.79 -11.66
CA ARG A 378 -5.65 12.41 -12.99
C ARG A 378 -6.00 13.90 -12.91
N PHE A 379 -6.98 14.26 -12.09
CA PHE A 379 -7.36 15.64 -11.85
C PHE A 379 -6.21 16.44 -11.21
N VAL A 380 -5.61 15.91 -10.16
CA VAL A 380 -4.52 16.54 -9.41
C VAL A 380 -3.28 16.76 -10.28
N ARG A 381 -2.96 15.81 -11.16
CA ARG A 381 -1.78 15.88 -12.04
C ARG A 381 -1.80 17.07 -12.99
N HIS A 382 -2.96 17.61 -13.34
CA HIS A 382 -3.07 18.84 -14.13
C HIS A 382 -2.56 20.08 -13.38
N HIS A 383 -2.45 20.04 -12.06
CA HIS A 383 -2.09 21.16 -11.21
C HIS A 383 -0.74 21.00 -10.51
N VAL A 384 -0.38 19.78 -10.13
CA VAL A 384 0.83 19.48 -9.36
C VAL A 384 1.44 18.14 -9.79
N THR A 385 2.72 17.95 -9.44
CA THR A 385 3.44 16.69 -9.71
C THR A 385 3.55 15.82 -8.46
N VAL A 386 3.44 16.43 -7.27
CA VAL A 386 3.49 15.75 -5.97
C VAL A 386 2.23 16.05 -5.18
N ALA A 387 1.68 15.05 -4.47
CA ALA A 387 0.57 15.23 -3.57
C ALA A 387 0.78 14.46 -2.25
N LEU A 388 0.45 15.08 -1.11
CA LEU A 388 0.46 14.40 0.18
C LEU A 388 -0.93 13.85 0.49
N GLY A 389 -0.99 12.59 0.96
CA GLY A 389 -2.19 11.88 1.41
C GLY A 389 -2.20 11.59 2.91
N GLY A 390 -3.34 11.09 3.39
CA GLY A 390 -3.54 10.70 4.78
C GLY A 390 -3.42 9.19 5.04
N ASP A 391 -2.80 8.43 4.14
CA ASP A 391 -2.71 6.98 4.20
C ASP A 391 -1.91 6.52 5.44
N GLY A 392 -2.29 5.39 6.03
CA GLY A 392 -1.70 4.85 7.27
C GLY A 392 -2.38 5.33 8.57
N GLY A 393 -3.20 6.40 8.51
CA GLY A 393 -3.84 6.94 9.72
C GLY A 393 -4.87 6.00 10.35
N ASP A 394 -5.56 5.19 9.57
CA ASP A 394 -6.54 4.22 10.07
C ASP A 394 -5.86 3.01 10.72
N GLU A 395 -4.85 2.48 10.11
CA GLU A 395 -4.10 1.30 10.54
C GLU A 395 -3.33 1.59 11.82
N LEU A 396 -2.61 2.71 11.87
CA LEU A 396 -1.79 3.08 13.02
C LEU A 396 -2.63 3.47 14.25
N PHE A 397 -3.79 4.12 14.06
CA PHE A 397 -4.61 4.67 15.15
C PHE A 397 -5.97 3.99 15.33
N ALA A 398 -6.11 2.75 14.90
CA ALA A 398 -7.33 1.93 15.03
C ALA A 398 -8.60 2.64 14.52
N GLY A 399 -8.52 3.19 13.31
CA GLY A 399 -9.61 3.96 12.71
C GLY A 399 -10.73 3.12 12.10
N TYR A 400 -10.47 1.87 11.74
CA TYR A 400 -11.46 1.00 11.10
C TYR A 400 -12.51 0.46 12.09
N PRO A 401 -13.79 0.42 11.70
CA PRO A 401 -14.86 -0.11 12.57
C PRO A 401 -14.66 -1.56 13.00
N MET A 402 -13.91 -2.36 12.23
CA MET A 402 -13.67 -3.78 12.53
C MET A 402 -12.79 -3.99 13.76
N TYR A 403 -11.91 -3.06 14.13
CA TYR A 403 -11.19 -3.15 15.40
C TYR A 403 -12.16 -3.14 16.60
N TYR A 404 -13.21 -2.31 16.54
CA TYR A 404 -14.29 -2.41 17.51
C TYR A 404 -15.10 -3.70 17.34
N GLY A 405 -15.26 -4.18 16.10
CA GLY A 405 -15.91 -5.45 15.81
C GLY A 405 -15.30 -6.63 16.57
N HIS A 406 -13.95 -6.68 16.72
CA HIS A 406 -13.28 -7.71 17.52
C HIS A 406 -13.65 -7.64 19.01
N LYS A 407 -13.80 -6.44 19.60
CA LYS A 407 -14.33 -6.30 20.97
C LYS A 407 -15.75 -6.90 21.08
N VAL A 408 -16.60 -6.63 20.11
CA VAL A 408 -17.98 -7.18 20.06
C VAL A 408 -17.95 -8.69 19.86
N ALA A 409 -17.08 -9.22 18.98
CA ALA A 409 -16.94 -10.66 18.74
C ALA A 409 -16.53 -11.42 20.00
N LYS A 410 -15.61 -10.86 20.78
CA LYS A 410 -15.20 -11.41 22.08
C LYS A 410 -16.34 -11.43 23.12
N MET A 411 -17.26 -10.47 23.06
CA MET A 411 -18.46 -10.49 23.91
C MET A 411 -19.49 -11.49 23.37
N TYR A 412 -19.68 -11.52 22.05
CA TYR A 412 -20.61 -12.42 21.38
C TYR A 412 -20.24 -13.90 21.58
N SER A 413 -18.96 -14.24 21.60
CA SER A 413 -18.49 -15.62 21.84
C SER A 413 -18.89 -16.18 23.24
N LYS A 414 -19.19 -15.30 24.20
CA LYS A 414 -19.68 -15.70 25.54
C LYS A 414 -21.15 -16.06 25.54
N VAL A 415 -21.92 -15.72 24.49
CA VAL A 415 -23.33 -16.09 24.35
C VAL A 415 -23.40 -17.58 24.03
N PRO A 416 -24.22 -18.38 24.74
CA PRO A 416 -24.35 -19.81 24.48
C PRO A 416 -24.67 -20.13 23.02
N HIS A 417 -24.06 -21.18 22.48
CA HIS A 417 -24.17 -21.54 21.07
C HIS A 417 -25.64 -21.68 20.61
N PHE A 418 -26.49 -22.31 21.39
CA PHE A 418 -27.89 -22.50 21.03
C PHE A 418 -28.69 -21.19 20.88
N LEU A 419 -28.30 -20.12 21.59
CA LEU A 419 -28.91 -18.79 21.41
C LEU A 419 -28.34 -18.11 20.16
N ARG A 420 -27.06 -18.30 19.89
CA ARG A 420 -26.43 -17.72 18.69
C ARG A 420 -27.02 -18.34 17.42
N SER A 421 -26.94 -19.67 17.28
CA SER A 421 -27.39 -20.40 16.08
C SER A 421 -28.93 -20.53 16.00
N GLY A 422 -29.64 -20.66 17.14
CA GLY A 422 -31.08 -20.85 17.13
C GLY A 422 -31.92 -19.58 17.09
N LEU A 423 -31.38 -18.44 17.53
CA LEU A 423 -32.13 -17.17 17.60
C LEU A 423 -31.46 -16.01 16.85
N ILE A 424 -30.22 -15.70 17.18
CA ILE A 424 -29.57 -14.47 16.66
C ILE A 424 -29.27 -14.60 15.16
N GLU A 425 -28.59 -15.66 14.73
CA GLU A 425 -28.23 -15.88 13.34
C GLU A 425 -29.43 -15.93 12.38
N PRO A 426 -30.53 -16.67 12.69
CA PRO A 426 -31.74 -16.65 11.86
C PRO A 426 -32.39 -15.28 11.74
N ILE A 427 -32.41 -14.48 12.82
CA ILE A 427 -32.97 -13.11 12.80
C ILE A 427 -32.08 -12.22 11.91
N VAL A 428 -30.76 -12.26 12.08
CA VAL A 428 -29.82 -11.45 11.31
C VAL A 428 -29.88 -11.82 9.82
N ASN A 429 -29.96 -13.11 9.49
CA ASN A 429 -30.01 -13.58 8.11
C ASN A 429 -31.32 -13.16 7.38
N ARG A 430 -32.41 -12.87 8.12
CA ARG A 430 -33.69 -12.37 7.59
C ARG A 430 -33.75 -10.85 7.42
N LEU A 431 -32.70 -10.12 7.79
CA LEU A 431 -32.67 -8.66 7.57
C LEU A 431 -32.79 -8.35 6.06
N PRO A 432 -33.61 -7.34 5.69
CA PRO A 432 -33.79 -6.97 4.28
C PRO A 432 -32.49 -6.48 3.65
N VAL A 433 -32.26 -6.87 2.40
CA VAL A 433 -31.08 -6.49 1.63
C VAL A 433 -31.06 -4.97 1.38
N SER A 434 -29.88 -4.36 1.52
CA SER A 434 -29.68 -2.93 1.31
C SER A 434 -28.49 -2.67 0.38
N THR A 435 -28.65 -1.79 -0.60
CA THR A 435 -27.60 -1.35 -1.54
C THR A 435 -26.78 -0.18 -0.99
N LYS A 436 -27.15 0.37 0.20
CA LYS A 436 -26.41 1.49 0.82
C LYS A 436 -25.01 1.06 1.23
N ASN A 437 -24.06 1.97 1.08
CA ASN A 437 -22.67 1.74 1.47
C ASN A 437 -22.55 1.28 2.93
N LEU A 438 -21.88 0.15 3.17
CA LEU A 438 -21.66 -0.46 4.50
C LEU A 438 -22.92 -0.53 5.37
N SER A 439 -24.03 -1.00 4.80
CA SER A 439 -25.32 -1.11 5.51
C SER A 439 -25.19 -1.94 6.80
N PHE A 440 -26.09 -1.69 7.76
CA PHE A 440 -26.13 -2.48 9.01
C PHE A 440 -26.36 -3.96 8.73
N GLU A 441 -27.27 -4.28 7.82
CA GLU A 441 -27.58 -5.64 7.39
C GLU A 441 -26.34 -6.38 6.86
N TYR A 442 -25.60 -5.78 5.94
CA TYR A 442 -24.38 -6.34 5.38
C TYR A 442 -23.34 -6.66 6.46
N ARG A 443 -23.10 -5.70 7.37
CA ARG A 443 -22.15 -5.89 8.47
C ARG A 443 -22.62 -6.95 9.48
N ALA A 444 -23.89 -6.97 9.82
CA ALA A 444 -24.45 -7.92 10.77
C ALA A 444 -24.41 -9.36 10.25
N LYS A 445 -24.78 -9.59 8.98
CA LYS A 445 -24.71 -10.91 8.34
C LYS A 445 -23.26 -11.41 8.28
N ARG A 446 -22.32 -10.55 7.90
CA ARG A 446 -20.89 -10.88 7.85
C ARG A 446 -20.31 -11.19 9.23
N PHE A 447 -20.69 -10.41 10.23
CA PHE A 447 -20.29 -10.62 11.61
C PHE A 447 -20.73 -11.99 12.15
N VAL A 448 -22.02 -12.35 12.02
CA VAL A 448 -22.51 -13.63 12.57
C VAL A 448 -21.90 -14.83 11.81
N ARG A 449 -21.76 -14.75 10.49
CA ARG A 449 -21.16 -15.81 9.65
C ARG A 449 -19.72 -16.11 10.09
N SER A 450 -18.93 -15.09 10.41
CA SER A 450 -17.52 -15.24 10.78
C SER A 450 -17.24 -15.37 12.27
N SER A 451 -18.27 -15.29 13.11
CA SER A 451 -18.12 -15.24 14.58
C SER A 451 -17.45 -16.47 15.19
N ASN A 452 -17.53 -17.61 14.51
CA ASN A 452 -16.95 -18.89 14.94
C ASN A 452 -15.54 -19.16 14.40
N TYR A 453 -15.02 -18.30 13.51
CA TYR A 453 -13.67 -18.43 12.98
C TYR A 453 -12.61 -18.00 14.00
N ASP A 454 -11.39 -18.52 13.85
CA ASP A 454 -10.23 -17.99 14.55
C ASP A 454 -9.99 -16.51 14.22
N LEU A 455 -9.12 -15.86 14.99
CA LEU A 455 -8.89 -14.42 14.89
C LEU A 455 -8.50 -13.96 13.48
N VAL A 456 -7.56 -14.67 12.84
CA VAL A 456 -7.01 -14.30 11.52
C VAL A 456 -8.07 -14.50 10.44
N THR A 457 -8.68 -15.68 10.39
CA THR A 457 -9.74 -16.00 9.42
C THR A 457 -10.93 -15.04 9.56
N ARG A 458 -11.37 -14.76 10.80
CA ARG A 458 -12.46 -13.82 11.07
C ARG A 458 -12.12 -12.41 10.56
N HIS A 459 -10.91 -11.93 10.84
CA HIS A 459 -10.49 -10.60 10.44
C HIS A 459 -10.52 -10.43 8.91
N HIS A 460 -9.85 -11.32 8.19
CA HIS A 460 -9.80 -11.26 6.72
C HIS A 460 -11.16 -11.53 6.06
N SER A 461 -12.01 -12.38 6.65
CA SER A 461 -13.37 -12.59 6.15
C SER A 461 -14.25 -11.33 6.22
N TRP A 462 -13.88 -10.31 7.01
CA TRP A 462 -14.59 -9.03 7.04
C TRP A 462 -14.17 -8.09 5.90
N PHE A 463 -13.01 -8.29 5.30
CA PHE A 463 -12.53 -7.52 4.16
C PHE A 463 -12.82 -8.22 2.83
N GLY A 464 -12.42 -9.46 2.67
CA GLY A 464 -12.40 -10.19 1.40
C GLY A 464 -13.76 -10.47 0.78
N SER A 465 -13.79 -10.88 -0.46
CA SER A 465 -15.02 -11.10 -1.24
C SER A 465 -15.59 -12.48 -1.04
N PHE A 466 -14.76 -13.52 -1.01
CA PHE A 466 -15.17 -14.91 -0.88
C PHE A 466 -14.57 -15.55 0.38
N SER A 467 -15.43 -16.17 1.19
CA SER A 467 -15.00 -17.10 2.24
C SER A 467 -14.47 -18.39 1.63
N VAL A 468 -13.79 -19.21 2.44
CA VAL A 468 -13.30 -20.54 2.00
C VAL A 468 -14.43 -21.43 1.49
N ASP A 469 -15.60 -21.42 2.16
CA ASP A 469 -16.76 -22.21 1.74
C ASP A 469 -17.33 -21.73 0.41
N GLU A 470 -17.41 -20.40 0.22
CA GLU A 470 -17.86 -19.81 -1.05
C GLU A 470 -16.87 -20.10 -2.19
N GLN A 471 -15.56 -20.15 -1.92
CA GLN A 471 -14.57 -20.56 -2.92
C GLN A 471 -14.71 -22.04 -3.29
N ASN A 472 -15.05 -22.92 -2.35
CA ASN A 472 -15.30 -24.32 -2.63
C ASN A 472 -16.49 -24.53 -3.57
N ALA A 473 -17.48 -23.62 -3.56
CA ALA A 473 -18.60 -23.64 -4.51
C ALA A 473 -18.24 -22.94 -5.83
N LEU A 474 -17.39 -21.92 -5.80
CA LEU A 474 -17.00 -21.13 -6.96
C LEU A 474 -16.00 -21.85 -7.88
N LEU A 475 -15.01 -22.54 -7.29
CA LEU A 475 -13.90 -23.13 -8.05
C LEU A 475 -14.29 -24.49 -8.66
N THR A 476 -13.80 -24.77 -9.86
CA THR A 476 -13.98 -26.09 -10.49
C THR A 476 -13.29 -27.19 -9.66
N PRO A 477 -13.72 -28.47 -9.77
CA PRO A 477 -13.06 -29.57 -9.09
C PRO A 477 -11.56 -29.65 -9.40
N GLU A 478 -11.18 -29.42 -10.66
CA GLU A 478 -9.80 -29.46 -11.13
C GLU A 478 -8.92 -28.40 -10.45
N VAL A 479 -9.42 -27.20 -10.26
CA VAL A 479 -8.71 -26.12 -9.54
C VAL A 479 -8.59 -26.47 -8.06
N ARG A 480 -9.65 -26.99 -7.46
CA ARG A 480 -9.63 -27.40 -6.04
C ARG A 480 -8.62 -28.50 -5.74
N GLU A 481 -8.47 -29.46 -6.66
CA GLU A 481 -7.48 -30.55 -6.55
C GLU A 481 -6.03 -30.05 -6.70
N GLN A 482 -5.80 -29.02 -7.52
CA GLN A 482 -4.48 -28.44 -7.76
C GLN A 482 -4.07 -27.42 -6.69
N THR A 483 -5.01 -26.93 -5.92
CA THR A 483 -4.76 -25.93 -4.87
C THR A 483 -4.82 -26.60 -3.51
N SER A 484 -3.85 -26.34 -2.68
CA SER A 484 -3.77 -26.93 -1.36
C SER A 484 -3.54 -25.88 -0.30
N GLY A 485 -3.99 -26.17 0.88
CA GLY A 485 -3.57 -25.46 2.04
C GLY A 485 -4.52 -24.36 2.52
N ASP A 486 -4.11 -23.84 3.61
CA ASP A 486 -4.77 -22.77 4.34
C ASP A 486 -4.41 -21.41 3.70
N ILE A 487 -5.38 -20.72 3.12
CA ILE A 487 -5.22 -19.42 2.46
C ILE A 487 -4.60 -18.38 3.42
N TYR A 488 -4.80 -18.54 4.72
CA TYR A 488 -4.31 -17.62 5.75
C TYR A 488 -3.04 -18.10 6.46
N ALA A 489 -2.35 -19.13 5.95
CA ALA A 489 -1.14 -19.70 6.56
C ALA A 489 -0.04 -18.64 6.72
N ASP A 490 0.25 -17.88 5.67
CA ASP A 490 1.28 -16.83 5.70
C ASP A 490 0.94 -15.70 6.67
N ALA A 491 -0.35 -15.35 6.79
CA ALA A 491 -0.81 -14.36 7.78
C ALA A 491 -0.59 -14.87 9.23
N ARG A 492 -0.80 -16.17 9.47
CA ARG A 492 -0.52 -16.77 10.78
C ARG A 492 0.97 -16.86 11.08
N GLU A 493 1.81 -17.16 10.08
CA GLU A 493 3.28 -17.14 10.24
C GLU A 493 3.77 -15.72 10.49
N LEU A 494 3.30 -14.73 9.74
CA LEU A 494 3.64 -13.33 9.94
C LEU A 494 3.24 -12.85 11.34
N LEU A 495 2.08 -13.28 11.85
CA LEU A 495 1.59 -12.91 13.18
C LEU A 495 2.52 -13.40 14.31
N LYS A 496 3.32 -14.44 14.11
CA LYS A 496 4.32 -14.90 15.09
C LYS A 496 5.43 -13.87 15.34
N LEU A 497 5.66 -12.94 14.41
CA LEU A 497 6.61 -11.84 14.57
C LEU A 497 6.04 -10.67 15.37
N CYS A 498 4.75 -10.70 15.70
CA CYS A 498 4.07 -9.64 16.45
C CYS A 498 4.27 -9.81 17.95
N ASP A 499 4.78 -8.76 18.61
CA ASP A 499 4.97 -8.72 20.05
C ASP A 499 3.79 -8.08 20.82
N ALA A 500 2.68 -7.78 20.11
CA ALA A 500 1.48 -7.21 20.71
C ALA A 500 0.74 -8.22 21.61
N ALA A 501 0.33 -7.76 22.81
CA ALA A 501 -0.32 -8.61 23.81
C ALA A 501 -1.82 -8.81 23.58
N ASN A 502 -2.48 -7.98 22.77
CA ASN A 502 -3.93 -8.05 22.58
C ASN A 502 -4.32 -8.25 21.11
N GLU A 503 -5.47 -8.91 20.91
CA GLU A 503 -5.99 -9.29 19.60
C GLU A 503 -6.15 -8.11 18.62
N ILE A 504 -6.47 -6.91 19.10
CA ILE A 504 -6.69 -5.75 18.22
C ILE A 504 -5.36 -5.23 17.68
N GLU A 505 -4.34 -5.13 18.53
CA GLU A 505 -3.00 -4.72 18.10
C GLU A 505 -2.35 -5.77 17.20
N GLN A 506 -2.63 -7.07 17.43
CA GLN A 506 -2.25 -8.14 16.51
C GLN A 506 -2.89 -7.97 15.13
N MET A 507 -4.17 -7.58 15.07
CA MET A 507 -4.82 -7.28 13.78
C MET A 507 -4.28 -6.00 13.15
N GLN A 508 -3.96 -4.95 13.94
CA GLN A 508 -3.26 -3.77 13.41
C GLN A 508 -1.90 -4.15 12.78
N PHE A 509 -1.17 -5.07 13.41
CA PHE A 509 0.09 -5.56 12.84
C PHE A 509 -0.12 -6.26 11.48
N LEU A 510 -1.12 -7.12 11.36
CA LEU A 510 -1.46 -7.76 10.08
C LEU A 510 -1.92 -6.74 9.04
N ASP A 511 -2.78 -5.79 9.44
CA ASP A 511 -3.26 -4.75 8.52
C ASP A 511 -2.11 -3.88 7.99
N ILE A 512 -1.14 -3.52 8.82
CA ILE A 512 0.02 -2.73 8.40
C ILE A 512 0.90 -3.50 7.39
N ASN A 513 1.10 -4.81 7.61
CA ASN A 513 1.97 -5.60 6.75
C ASN A 513 1.27 -6.13 5.47
N TYR A 514 -0.05 -6.28 5.48
CA TYR A 514 -0.82 -6.81 4.36
C TYR A 514 -1.79 -5.77 3.78
N TYR A 515 -2.86 -5.43 4.51
CA TYR A 515 -3.90 -4.56 3.96
C TYR A 515 -3.38 -3.17 3.57
N LEU A 516 -2.56 -2.54 4.43
CA LEU A 516 -1.93 -1.26 4.11
C LEU A 516 -0.95 -1.41 2.94
N ALA A 517 0.01 -2.34 3.03
CA ALA A 517 1.08 -2.46 2.05
C ALA A 517 0.61 -2.97 0.68
N GLU A 518 -0.29 -3.98 0.66
CA GLU A 518 -0.61 -4.74 -0.54
C GLU A 518 -1.98 -4.37 -1.17
N ASP A 519 -2.85 -3.65 -0.43
CA ASP A 519 -4.08 -3.07 -0.97
C ASP A 519 -3.97 -1.54 -1.03
N ILE A 520 -3.95 -0.85 0.12
CA ILE A 520 -4.08 0.62 0.18
C ILE A 520 -2.95 1.32 -0.55
N LEU A 521 -1.69 1.01 -0.21
CA LEU A 521 -0.52 1.66 -0.82
C LEU A 521 -0.30 1.22 -2.26
N THR A 522 -0.56 -0.05 -2.58
CA THR A 522 -0.53 -0.56 -3.95
C THR A 522 -1.56 0.15 -4.83
N LYS A 523 -2.79 0.30 -4.36
CA LYS A 523 -3.84 1.06 -5.04
C LYS A 523 -3.42 2.51 -5.29
N VAL A 524 -2.95 3.19 -4.24
CA VAL A 524 -2.54 4.60 -4.34
C VAL A 524 -1.37 4.73 -5.32
N ASP A 525 -0.35 3.87 -5.22
CA ASP A 525 0.80 3.89 -6.14
C ASP A 525 0.37 3.61 -7.59
N ARG A 526 -0.40 2.56 -7.85
CA ARG A 526 -0.84 2.20 -9.20
C ARG A 526 -1.71 3.30 -9.83
N ALA A 527 -2.69 3.81 -9.09
CA ALA A 527 -3.61 4.84 -9.59
C ALA A 527 -2.91 6.18 -9.85
N SER A 528 -2.02 6.59 -8.96
CA SER A 528 -1.30 7.87 -9.10
C SER A 528 -0.19 7.78 -10.16
N MET A 529 0.55 6.67 -10.20
CA MET A 529 1.62 6.50 -11.17
C MET A 529 1.12 6.25 -12.60
N ALA A 530 -0.08 5.72 -12.78
CA ALA A 530 -0.70 5.64 -14.11
C ALA A 530 -0.80 7.00 -14.82
N VAL A 531 -0.74 8.10 -14.05
CA VAL A 531 -0.75 9.49 -14.54
C VAL A 531 0.50 10.28 -14.13
N SER A 532 1.57 9.62 -13.71
CA SER A 532 2.83 10.24 -13.28
C SER A 532 2.66 11.28 -12.16
N LEU A 533 1.81 10.98 -11.17
CA LEU A 533 1.63 11.77 -9.94
C LEU A 533 2.35 11.06 -8.78
N GLU A 534 3.28 11.75 -8.12
CA GLU A 534 3.88 11.23 -6.88
C GLU A 534 2.95 11.45 -5.69
N THR A 535 2.73 10.41 -4.88
CA THR A 535 2.02 10.51 -3.61
C THR A 535 2.95 10.21 -2.43
N ARG A 536 2.78 10.96 -1.33
CA ARG A 536 3.56 10.85 -0.08
C ARG A 536 2.62 10.71 1.11
N ALA A 537 2.94 9.82 2.06
CA ALA A 537 2.12 9.53 3.23
C ALA A 537 2.85 9.91 4.54
N PRO A 538 2.61 11.10 5.12
CA PRO A 538 3.28 11.54 6.35
C PRO A 538 3.03 10.65 7.57
N PHE A 539 1.91 9.97 7.66
CA PHE A 539 1.63 9.02 8.74
C PHE A 539 2.58 7.82 8.72
N LEU A 540 3.15 7.48 7.56
CA LEU A 540 4.09 6.38 7.38
C LEU A 540 5.55 6.77 7.67
N ASP A 541 5.77 7.88 8.37
CA ASP A 541 7.07 8.14 8.96
C ASP A 541 7.37 7.07 10.03
N PRO A 542 8.53 6.38 9.99
CA PRO A 542 8.85 5.32 10.94
C PRO A 542 8.76 5.75 12.41
N ARG A 543 9.04 7.02 12.71
CA ARG A 543 8.94 7.58 14.07
C ARG A 543 7.48 7.71 14.51
N VAL A 544 6.58 8.08 13.59
CA VAL A 544 5.12 8.13 13.83
C VAL A 544 4.58 6.72 14.04
N GLY A 545 4.95 5.77 13.15
CA GLY A 545 4.54 4.37 13.25
C GLY A 545 4.96 3.73 14.57
N GLN A 546 6.25 3.85 14.93
CA GLN A 546 6.76 3.30 16.18
C GLN A 546 6.12 3.94 17.40
N PHE A 547 5.89 5.26 17.38
CA PHE A 547 5.18 5.94 18.45
C PHE A 547 3.74 5.44 18.58
N ALA A 548 2.99 5.30 17.47
CA ALA A 548 1.64 4.78 17.46
C ALA A 548 1.55 3.33 18.01
N ALA A 549 2.51 2.47 17.67
CA ALA A 549 2.60 1.11 18.18
C ALA A 549 2.86 1.09 19.72
N SER A 550 3.69 2.00 20.24
CA SER A 550 4.01 2.09 21.65
C SER A 550 2.86 2.61 22.54
N LEU A 551 1.84 3.23 21.95
CA LEU A 551 0.71 3.79 22.70
C LEU A 551 -0.21 2.71 23.28
N PRO A 552 -0.79 2.92 24.48
CA PRO A 552 -1.87 2.07 24.99
C PRO A 552 -3.05 2.01 24.00
N LEU A 553 -3.64 0.83 23.84
CA LEU A 553 -4.79 0.66 22.94
C LEU A 553 -5.94 1.64 23.24
N ASP A 554 -6.20 1.95 24.51
CA ASP A 554 -7.28 2.88 24.91
C ASP A 554 -7.00 4.33 24.48
N TYR A 555 -5.75 4.68 24.14
CA TYR A 555 -5.43 5.97 23.51
C TYR A 555 -5.78 5.95 22.01
N LYS A 556 -5.75 4.81 21.37
CA LYS A 556 -6.11 4.63 19.95
C LYS A 556 -7.61 4.37 19.77
N LEU A 557 -8.18 3.43 20.54
CA LEU A 557 -9.58 2.96 20.45
C LEU A 557 -10.29 3.05 21.81
N ARG A 558 -11.00 4.15 22.05
CA ARG A 558 -11.75 4.39 23.28
C ARG A 558 -13.24 4.09 23.09
N GLY A 559 -13.74 3.00 23.72
CA GLY A 559 -15.08 2.49 23.42
C GLY A 559 -15.18 2.06 21.96
N SER A 560 -16.09 2.67 21.20
CA SER A 560 -16.24 2.49 19.74
C SER A 560 -15.56 3.57 18.92
N LYS A 561 -14.86 4.54 19.55
CA LYS A 561 -14.25 5.69 18.89
C LYS A 561 -12.79 5.39 18.59
N GLY A 562 -12.46 5.14 17.32
CA GLY A 562 -11.08 5.04 16.82
C GLY A 562 -10.41 6.42 16.68
N LYS A 563 -9.08 6.40 16.46
CA LYS A 563 -8.22 7.59 16.31
C LYS A 563 -8.33 8.57 17.48
N TYR A 564 -8.55 8.06 18.69
CA TYR A 564 -8.91 8.93 19.83
C TYR A 564 -7.79 9.93 20.14
N ILE A 565 -6.53 9.48 20.26
CA ILE A 565 -5.38 10.36 20.52
C ILE A 565 -5.10 11.29 19.35
N LEU A 566 -5.25 10.84 18.10
CA LEU A 566 -5.08 11.69 16.92
C LEU A 566 -6.07 12.85 16.94
N LYS A 567 -7.34 12.58 17.23
CA LYS A 567 -8.35 13.63 17.40
C LYS A 567 -7.98 14.60 18.51
N LYS A 568 -7.48 14.10 19.65
CA LYS A 568 -7.00 14.93 20.76
C LYS A 568 -5.81 15.81 20.38
N ALA A 569 -4.86 15.28 19.63
CA ALA A 569 -3.72 16.03 19.13
C ALA A 569 -4.13 17.19 18.21
N LEU A 570 -5.25 17.07 17.52
CA LEU A 570 -5.70 18.02 16.52
C LEU A 570 -6.80 18.99 17.00
N GLU A 571 -7.31 18.85 18.23
CA GLU A 571 -8.30 19.77 18.80
C GLU A 571 -7.90 21.27 18.71
N PRO A 572 -6.60 21.65 18.84
CA PRO A 572 -6.19 23.04 18.67
C PRO A 572 -6.17 23.53 17.20
N LEU A 573 -6.23 22.64 16.23
CA LEU A 573 -5.97 22.94 14.81
C LEU A 573 -7.22 22.82 13.93
N LEU A 574 -8.16 21.94 14.30
CA LEU A 574 -9.31 21.60 13.46
C LEU A 574 -10.63 21.72 14.22
N PRO A 575 -11.72 22.12 13.55
CA PRO A 575 -13.03 22.24 14.16
C PRO A 575 -13.54 20.90 14.71
N HIS A 576 -14.29 20.97 15.83
CA HIS A 576 -14.86 19.79 16.48
C HIS A 576 -15.73 18.94 15.54
N GLU A 577 -16.49 19.56 14.67
CA GLU A 577 -17.36 18.88 13.69
C GLU A 577 -16.60 18.04 12.68
N ILE A 578 -15.39 18.45 12.29
CA ILE A 578 -14.48 17.68 11.41
C ILE A 578 -13.89 16.49 12.17
N LEU A 579 -13.42 16.71 13.40
CA LEU A 579 -12.77 15.68 14.21
C LEU A 579 -13.73 14.56 14.64
N HIS A 580 -15.02 14.87 14.80
CA HIS A 580 -16.00 13.92 15.35
C HIS A 580 -17.07 13.48 14.36
N ARG A 581 -16.93 13.80 13.07
CA ARG A 581 -17.83 13.28 12.04
C ARG A 581 -17.77 11.76 11.93
N LYS A 582 -18.85 11.15 11.45
CA LYS A 582 -18.86 9.72 11.13
C LYS A 582 -17.96 9.47 9.92
N LYS A 583 -17.06 8.48 10.03
CA LYS A 583 -16.23 8.02 8.91
C LYS A 583 -17.14 7.45 7.82
N LYS A 584 -16.90 7.83 6.58
CA LYS A 584 -17.36 7.16 5.37
C LYS A 584 -16.15 6.53 4.66
N GLY A 585 -16.36 5.47 3.88
CA GLY A 585 -15.32 4.90 3.02
C GLY A 585 -15.29 5.63 1.68
N PHE A 586 -14.13 5.74 1.09
CA PHE A 586 -13.93 6.26 -0.27
C PHE A 586 -14.23 5.14 -1.26
N GLY A 587 -15.49 4.95 -1.64
CA GLY A 587 -15.94 3.85 -2.50
C GLY A 587 -16.88 4.34 -3.59
N ILE A 588 -17.26 3.41 -4.47
CA ILE A 588 -18.19 3.63 -5.58
C ILE A 588 -19.46 2.77 -5.38
N PRO A 589 -20.61 3.15 -5.96
CA PRO A 589 -21.87 2.42 -5.86
C PRO A 589 -21.89 1.17 -6.74
N VAL A 590 -20.93 0.26 -6.58
CA VAL A 590 -20.76 -0.96 -7.39
C VAL A 590 -22.06 -1.77 -7.47
N ALA A 591 -22.81 -1.88 -6.36
CA ALA A 591 -24.05 -2.64 -6.32
C ALA A 591 -25.11 -2.13 -7.31
N GLU A 592 -25.20 -0.81 -7.49
CA GLU A 592 -26.13 -0.19 -8.43
C GLU A 592 -25.57 -0.22 -9.86
N TRP A 593 -24.27 -0.05 -10.02
CA TRP A 593 -23.63 -0.10 -11.33
C TRP A 593 -23.75 -1.49 -11.99
N LEU A 594 -23.60 -2.56 -11.22
CA LEU A 594 -23.77 -3.93 -11.70
C LEU A 594 -25.22 -4.24 -12.14
N LYS A 595 -26.22 -3.58 -11.55
CA LYS A 595 -27.62 -3.67 -12.00
C LYS A 595 -27.93 -2.75 -13.19
N GLY A 596 -27.11 -1.76 -13.43
CA GLY A 596 -27.28 -0.74 -14.45
C GLY A 596 -26.22 -0.80 -15.54
N ARG A 597 -25.35 0.21 -15.57
CA ARG A 597 -24.39 0.44 -16.66
C ARG A 597 -23.35 -0.68 -16.83
N LEU A 598 -22.92 -1.34 -15.78
CA LEU A 598 -21.97 -2.45 -15.85
C LEU A 598 -22.64 -3.81 -16.11
N ASN A 599 -23.95 -3.87 -16.18
CA ASN A 599 -24.69 -5.11 -16.39
C ASN A 599 -24.29 -5.82 -17.70
N PRO A 600 -24.23 -5.15 -18.85
CA PRO A 600 -23.79 -5.79 -20.10
C PRO A 600 -22.36 -6.32 -20.02
N LEU A 601 -21.44 -5.57 -19.42
CA LEU A 601 -20.05 -5.97 -19.22
C LEU A 601 -19.95 -7.18 -18.27
N MET A 602 -20.75 -7.20 -17.22
CA MET A 602 -20.82 -8.32 -16.27
C MET A 602 -21.25 -9.60 -16.96
N HIS A 603 -22.32 -9.56 -17.75
CA HIS A 603 -22.81 -10.73 -18.49
C HIS A 603 -21.85 -11.20 -19.57
N ASP A 604 -21.10 -10.31 -20.22
CA ASP A 604 -20.08 -10.66 -21.21
C ASP A 604 -18.88 -11.35 -20.55
N LEU A 605 -18.29 -10.71 -19.54
CA LEU A 605 -17.09 -11.22 -18.86
C LEU A 605 -17.35 -12.49 -18.03
N LEU A 606 -18.57 -12.68 -17.53
CA LEU A 606 -18.96 -13.84 -16.71
C LEU A 606 -19.89 -14.81 -17.48
N ALA A 607 -19.89 -14.76 -18.83
CA ALA A 607 -20.68 -15.65 -19.65
C ALA A 607 -20.32 -17.13 -19.40
N PRO A 608 -21.31 -18.05 -19.27
CA PRO A 608 -21.08 -19.45 -18.96
C PRO A 608 -20.09 -20.15 -19.91
N GLU A 609 -20.15 -19.85 -21.22
CA GLU A 609 -19.27 -20.43 -22.24
C GLU A 609 -17.82 -19.98 -22.05
N ARG A 610 -17.62 -18.75 -21.60
CA ARG A 610 -16.31 -18.19 -21.31
C ARG A 610 -15.71 -18.87 -20.06
N LEU A 611 -16.48 -18.96 -18.98
CA LEU A 611 -16.05 -19.60 -17.73
C LEU A 611 -15.73 -21.08 -17.94
N LYS A 612 -16.54 -21.81 -18.72
CA LYS A 612 -16.27 -23.21 -19.11
C LYS A 612 -14.95 -23.36 -19.86
N ARG A 613 -14.67 -22.46 -20.80
CA ARG A 613 -13.44 -22.49 -21.59
C ARG A 613 -12.20 -22.21 -20.75
N GLN A 614 -12.31 -21.32 -19.76
CA GLN A 614 -11.23 -21.01 -18.82
C GLN A 614 -10.98 -22.15 -17.82
N GLY A 615 -12.04 -22.87 -17.41
CA GLY A 615 -11.95 -23.99 -16.48
C GLY A 615 -11.59 -23.61 -15.04
N LEU A 616 -11.74 -22.33 -14.66
CA LEU A 616 -11.37 -21.84 -13.32
C LEU A 616 -12.56 -21.81 -12.36
N PHE A 617 -13.71 -21.31 -12.81
CA PHE A 617 -14.89 -21.04 -12.01
C PHE A 617 -16.08 -21.89 -12.48
N ASP A 618 -16.94 -22.33 -11.54
CA ASP A 618 -18.19 -23.01 -11.82
C ASP A 618 -19.22 -22.03 -12.42
N PRO A 619 -19.65 -22.21 -13.67
CA PRO A 619 -20.56 -21.27 -14.32
C PRO A 619 -21.93 -21.21 -13.66
N SER A 620 -22.40 -22.31 -13.05
CA SER A 620 -23.73 -22.38 -12.42
C SER A 620 -23.73 -21.59 -11.11
N TYR A 621 -22.64 -21.68 -10.35
CA TYR A 621 -22.49 -20.88 -9.12
C TYR A 621 -22.39 -19.38 -9.46
N VAL A 622 -21.57 -19.00 -10.46
CA VAL A 622 -21.46 -17.60 -10.90
C VAL A 622 -22.81 -17.07 -11.38
N GLN A 623 -23.55 -17.85 -12.16
CA GLN A 623 -24.89 -17.46 -12.62
C GLN A 623 -25.86 -17.27 -11.44
N SER A 624 -25.77 -18.08 -10.38
CA SER A 624 -26.60 -17.89 -9.21
C SER A 624 -26.30 -16.57 -8.48
N LEU A 625 -25.03 -16.16 -8.39
CA LEU A 625 -24.64 -14.86 -7.80
C LEU A 625 -25.23 -13.68 -8.62
N ILE A 626 -25.18 -13.77 -9.95
CA ILE A 626 -25.75 -12.76 -10.85
C ILE A 626 -27.27 -12.67 -10.62
N ASP A 627 -27.96 -13.79 -10.71
CA ASP A 627 -29.42 -13.88 -10.59
C ASP A 627 -29.94 -13.34 -9.23
N GLU A 628 -29.29 -13.75 -8.13
CA GLU A 628 -29.67 -13.29 -6.79
C GLU A 628 -29.42 -11.79 -6.60
N HIS A 629 -28.31 -11.29 -7.18
CA HIS A 629 -27.98 -9.88 -7.11
C HIS A 629 -28.98 -9.02 -7.91
N GLU A 630 -29.29 -9.39 -9.15
CA GLU A 630 -30.24 -8.68 -10.01
C GLU A 630 -31.65 -8.67 -9.44
N LYS A 631 -32.13 -9.83 -8.96
CA LYS A 631 -33.45 -9.99 -8.34
C LYS A 631 -33.54 -9.35 -6.94
N GLY A 632 -32.42 -8.86 -6.37
CA GLY A 632 -32.38 -8.25 -5.04
C GLY A 632 -32.61 -9.24 -3.89
N ILE A 633 -32.40 -10.53 -4.12
CA ILE A 633 -32.50 -11.60 -3.12
C ILE A 633 -31.32 -11.49 -2.14
N ALA A 634 -30.13 -11.31 -2.69
CA ALA A 634 -28.91 -11.06 -1.93
C ALA A 634 -28.03 -10.00 -2.62
N SER A 635 -27.14 -9.35 -1.88
CA SER A 635 -26.19 -8.38 -2.47
C SER A 635 -24.83 -9.04 -2.65
N HIS A 636 -24.57 -9.50 -3.85
CA HIS A 636 -23.30 -10.12 -4.26
C HIS A 636 -22.34 -9.15 -4.97
N HIS A 637 -22.56 -7.84 -4.78
CA HIS A 637 -21.78 -6.81 -5.49
C HIS A 637 -20.28 -6.98 -5.34
N LYS A 638 -19.81 -7.39 -4.16
CA LYS A 638 -18.39 -7.54 -3.90
C LYS A 638 -17.79 -8.74 -4.63
N GLN A 639 -18.47 -9.90 -4.58
CA GLN A 639 -18.06 -11.10 -5.30
C GLN A 639 -18.03 -10.89 -6.82
N LEU A 640 -19.09 -10.30 -7.36
CA LEU A 640 -19.21 -10.02 -8.78
C LEU A 640 -18.16 -9.01 -9.26
N TRP A 641 -17.90 -7.98 -8.46
CA TRP A 641 -16.84 -7.01 -8.74
C TRP A 641 -15.46 -7.66 -8.78
N THR A 642 -15.14 -8.51 -7.81
CA THR A 642 -13.86 -9.22 -7.76
C THR A 642 -13.68 -10.14 -8.95
N LEU A 643 -14.72 -10.86 -9.38
CA LEU A 643 -14.70 -11.68 -10.59
C LEU A 643 -14.52 -10.82 -11.85
N LEU A 644 -15.19 -9.66 -11.96
CA LEU A 644 -15.02 -8.74 -13.09
C LEU A 644 -13.58 -8.24 -13.22
N VAL A 645 -13.00 -7.77 -12.11
CA VAL A 645 -11.61 -7.29 -12.09
C VAL A 645 -10.63 -8.40 -12.47
N PHE A 646 -10.86 -9.62 -11.96
CA PHE A 646 -10.09 -10.78 -12.35
C PHE A 646 -10.16 -11.07 -13.85
N GLN A 647 -11.37 -11.03 -14.44
CA GLN A 647 -11.56 -11.30 -15.87
C GLN A 647 -10.90 -10.24 -16.76
N LEU A 648 -10.99 -8.96 -16.39
CA LEU A 648 -10.35 -7.87 -17.13
C LEU A 648 -8.81 -8.02 -17.14
N TRP A 649 -8.25 -8.38 -15.99
CA TRP A 649 -6.82 -8.66 -15.88
C TRP A 649 -6.43 -9.92 -16.66
N HIS A 650 -7.17 -11.02 -16.51
CA HIS A 650 -6.92 -12.31 -17.17
C HIS A 650 -6.87 -12.16 -18.70
N ASP A 651 -7.82 -11.45 -19.28
CA ASP A 651 -7.87 -11.21 -20.73
C ASP A 651 -6.62 -10.50 -21.24
N ARG A 652 -6.12 -9.57 -20.47
CA ARG A 652 -5.01 -8.72 -20.90
C ARG A 652 -3.65 -9.43 -20.79
N PHE A 653 -3.46 -10.26 -19.78
CA PHE A 653 -2.12 -10.77 -19.43
C PHE A 653 -1.95 -12.28 -19.61
N LEU A 654 -3.04 -13.05 -19.75
CA LEU A 654 -2.96 -14.52 -19.88
C LEU A 654 -3.53 -15.05 -21.20
N THR A 655 -4.32 -14.29 -21.96
CA THR A 655 -4.90 -14.71 -23.24
C THR A 655 -4.20 -14.14 -24.46
N SER A 656 -3.22 -13.26 -24.29
CA SER A 656 -2.46 -12.62 -25.38
C SER A 656 -1.27 -13.44 -25.86
#